data_95dd0dadb1ab986e546f217d519ab2fc
#
_entry.id   95dd0dadb1ab986e546f217d519ab2fc
#
_cell.length_a   1.000
_cell.length_b   1.000
_cell.length_c   1.000
_cell.angle_alpha   90.00
_cell.angle_beta   90.00
_cell.angle_gamma   90.00
#
_symmetry.space_group_name_H-M   'P 1'
#
loop_
_entity.id
_entity.type
_entity.pdbx_description
1 polymer ?
#
loop_
_entity_poly.entity_id
_entity_poly.type
_entity_poly.pdbx_seq_one_letter_code
_entity_poly.pdbx_strand_id
1 'polypeptide(L)'
;MGNAAEKITPAIAPARILIEAEAGHFQPSRLEIIDQPKFSSGKGIALKSGQLVDIYKPSAVADIAYEFNIPAAGRFDLFSWAATDDAAYCYIWIAVDGETPRQKVVVSPWKDLSICKELLQKADLTAGRHHIKIWLPEKVTLDRLELLPVRIHGIPDSAAKYNPSIVPPATRPRLMVTQQTLESVRKNLTVGENKEIWESLKKEASNPYVLKTDTPPPPKSKVKSKKPSPQIIGVFEDEKALDIAVKKAFVCLMENDKAKGREAVKLIADYISKAEFGNQLDVCRKIGFLIYSSALVYDWCYELASLDQKRIIRANMMRLAEDMEIGWPPFKQQVINGHGNEAQLSRDLLSMSIAIYSEDPQPYKLCSYRILEELVPGHNKDNRSGRHNQGGSYGPYRFGWDVYAAWIFYRMSGKKIFSADLKKVPYFWIYMRIPDGEMLRDGDIFTSGKYWSYAFNAFLDYTYSNDPLLKGEFIRQDGMNWAKKNAVLFLLLNDSSLKAESSLDRLPLTRYFSDPLGSMICRTGWSFDRNSSDAVIEMKGAGTYFGNHQHLDAGAFQIYYRGMLAADLGLYCFYGTPYDINFNKRSIAHNLMLVFDPAEKFSEGRGNDGGQQVLSAYSPNGKILARDFGPDLQKPLFSYLKVDLAAAYSNKLSSYTRSFCFLNLGLNNSPGVLITFDRLATVKPEFKKYWQINSYQKPEITTDGFVITSIQPENPGKLIVSSLLPKPSNREITTSGGNDANTVFGRKFQAPAALPEAAGWRTVIYPKVASREDLFLTVMQIADGKAPPLQTEQLNSQVNIVVAVADRIVSFSRNTATIKSAMELKVPSSRQQYHVLLCDLETGKWSIKEKSGKGLFNAVVKPDAGTLFAILQSGEYIVSPGNNPALPEQ
;
A
#
# COMPACT_ATOMS: atom_id res chain seq x y z
N MET A 1 34.08 58.20 24.03
CA MET A 1 33.63 57.19 25.01
C MET A 1 33.36 55.92 24.25
N GLY A 2 34.25 54.94 24.35
CA GLY A 2 34.19 53.73 23.57
C GLY A 2 33.15 52.74 24.12
N ASN A 3 32.30 52.25 23.24
CA ASN A 3 31.46 51.11 23.51
C ASN A 3 32.32 49.84 23.43
N ALA A 4 32.50 49.18 24.56
CA ALA A 4 33.04 47.82 24.64
C ALA A 4 31.94 46.88 24.09
N ALA A 5 32.14 46.34 22.91
CA ALA A 5 31.34 45.22 22.41
C ALA A 5 31.68 43.98 23.26
N GLU A 6 30.73 43.53 24.09
CA GLU A 6 30.81 42.21 24.71
C GLU A 6 30.95 41.13 23.60
N LYS A 7 32.05 40.44 23.62
CA LYS A 7 32.26 39.23 22.82
C LYS A 7 31.29 38.19 23.34
N ILE A 8 30.15 38.01 22.65
CA ILE A 8 29.27 36.87 22.82
C ILE A 8 30.08 35.63 22.41
N THR A 9 30.56 34.88 23.38
CA THR A 9 31.12 33.54 23.13
C THR A 9 30.04 32.71 22.41
N PRO A 10 30.31 32.13 21.24
CA PRO A 10 29.26 31.30 20.58
C PRO A 10 28.88 30.15 21.52
N ALA A 11 27.57 30.01 21.77
CA ALA A 11 27.06 28.90 22.55
C ALA A 11 27.55 27.57 21.92
N ILE A 12 28.13 26.71 22.73
CA ILE A 12 28.57 25.38 22.28
C ILE A 12 27.31 24.61 21.86
N ALA A 13 27.23 24.24 20.59
CA ALA A 13 26.12 23.45 20.09
C ALA A 13 26.13 22.06 20.73
N PRO A 14 24.98 21.48 21.06
CA PRO A 14 24.89 20.10 21.53
C PRO A 14 25.55 19.13 20.55
N ALA A 15 26.43 18.28 21.02
CA ALA A 15 27.21 17.34 20.21
C ALA A 15 26.64 15.92 20.33
N ARG A 16 26.86 15.09 19.30
CA ARG A 16 26.63 13.64 19.35
C ARG A 16 27.51 13.01 20.42
N ILE A 17 26.91 12.13 21.24
CA ILE A 17 27.64 11.35 22.25
C ILE A 17 27.47 9.87 21.95
N LEU A 18 28.59 9.17 21.90
CA LEU A 18 28.66 7.73 21.69
C LEU A 18 29.18 7.08 22.95
N ILE A 19 28.53 6.03 23.42
CA ILE A 19 28.89 5.26 24.61
C ILE A 19 28.95 3.78 24.20
N GLU A 20 30.16 3.23 24.06
CA GLU A 20 30.34 1.81 23.80
C GLU A 20 29.83 0.98 24.96
N ALA A 21 29.23 -0.19 24.68
CA ALA A 21 28.58 -0.99 25.72
C ALA A 21 29.59 -1.43 26.80
N GLU A 22 30.79 -1.82 26.40
CA GLU A 22 31.85 -2.27 27.30
C GLU A 22 32.51 -1.14 28.14
N ALA A 23 32.25 0.12 27.83
CA ALA A 23 32.77 1.27 28.60
C ALA A 23 32.01 1.48 29.93
N GLY A 24 30.90 0.80 30.15
CA GLY A 24 30.10 0.89 31.37
C GLY A 24 30.70 0.13 32.56
N HIS A 25 30.33 0.55 33.77
CA HIS A 25 30.58 -0.21 34.99
C HIS A 25 29.56 -1.35 35.08
N PHE A 26 29.99 -2.59 34.99
CA PHE A 26 29.12 -3.77 35.03
C PHE A 26 29.67 -4.86 35.97
N GLN A 27 28.77 -5.81 36.35
CA GLN A 27 29.11 -6.93 37.19
C GLN A 27 29.63 -8.11 36.37
N PRO A 28 30.96 -8.46 36.42
CA PRO A 28 31.52 -9.57 35.65
C PRO A 28 30.95 -10.94 36.02
N SER A 29 30.30 -11.06 37.17
CA SER A 29 29.58 -12.29 37.58
C SER A 29 28.31 -12.54 36.78
N ARG A 30 27.68 -11.47 36.25
CA ARG A 30 26.42 -11.53 35.52
C ARG A 30 26.58 -11.32 34.02
N LEU A 31 27.52 -10.49 33.60
CA LEU A 31 27.72 -10.06 32.25
C LEU A 31 29.05 -10.54 31.69
N GLU A 32 29.11 -10.64 30.34
CA GLU A 32 30.32 -10.96 29.64
C GLU A 32 30.45 -10.07 28.39
N ILE A 33 31.71 -9.84 28.00
CA ILE A 33 32.04 -9.14 26.75
C ILE A 33 32.02 -10.18 25.62
N ILE A 34 31.29 -9.88 24.55
CA ILE A 34 31.17 -10.71 23.35
C ILE A 34 31.95 -10.06 22.22
N ASP A 35 32.91 -10.78 21.68
CA ASP A 35 33.63 -10.36 20.46
C ASP A 35 32.72 -10.53 19.23
N GLN A 36 32.42 -9.44 18.56
CA GLN A 36 31.56 -9.41 17.38
C GLN A 36 32.07 -8.39 16.37
N PRO A 37 32.72 -8.84 15.27
CA PRO A 37 33.36 -7.94 14.28
C PRO A 37 32.42 -6.90 13.64
N LYS A 38 31.12 -7.12 13.69
CA LYS A 38 30.12 -6.19 13.13
C LYS A 38 29.78 -5.04 14.08
N PHE A 39 30.16 -5.13 15.35
CA PHE A 39 29.89 -4.06 16.34
C PHE A 39 30.88 -2.90 16.20
N SER A 40 30.52 -1.73 16.71
CA SER A 40 31.26 -0.48 16.51
C SER A 40 32.71 -0.55 17.02
N SER A 41 32.91 -1.14 18.21
CA SER A 41 34.23 -1.39 18.80
C SER A 41 34.76 -2.81 18.52
N GLY A 42 34.01 -3.63 17.76
CA GLY A 42 34.24 -5.06 17.61
C GLY A 42 33.80 -5.88 18.83
N LYS A 43 33.18 -5.26 19.83
CA LYS A 43 32.75 -5.85 21.10
C LYS A 43 31.34 -5.43 21.47
N GLY A 44 30.69 -6.22 22.30
CA GLY A 44 29.43 -5.88 22.92
C GLY A 44 29.28 -6.55 24.29
N ILE A 45 28.22 -6.24 25.01
CA ILE A 45 27.93 -6.84 26.33
C ILE A 45 26.63 -7.65 26.25
N ALA A 46 26.67 -8.84 26.81
CA ALA A 46 25.51 -9.72 26.97
C ALA A 46 25.42 -10.30 28.38
N LEU A 47 24.23 -10.75 28.72
CA LEU A 47 24.00 -11.49 29.97
C LEU A 47 24.57 -12.90 29.79
N LYS A 48 25.29 -13.39 30.81
CA LYS A 48 25.81 -14.75 30.87
C LYS A 48 24.68 -15.77 30.87
N SER A 49 24.89 -16.90 30.20
CA SER A 49 23.92 -17.99 30.13
C SER A 49 23.52 -18.46 31.55
N GLY A 50 22.22 -18.74 31.73
CA GLY A 50 21.66 -19.23 32.99
C GLY A 50 21.39 -18.17 34.06
N GLN A 51 21.56 -16.90 33.75
CA GLN A 51 21.15 -15.82 34.67
C GLN A 51 19.63 -15.67 34.67
N LEU A 52 19.07 -15.56 35.89
CA LEU A 52 17.64 -15.31 36.07
C LEU A 52 17.32 -13.82 35.79
N VAL A 53 16.37 -13.56 34.94
CA VAL A 53 15.85 -12.22 34.63
C VAL A 53 14.36 -12.20 34.90
N ASP A 54 13.91 -11.29 35.74
CA ASP A 54 12.49 -10.94 35.85
C ASP A 54 12.15 -9.90 34.80
N ILE A 55 11.45 -10.34 33.76
CA ILE A 55 11.01 -9.44 32.67
C ILE A 55 9.97 -8.40 33.13
N TYR A 56 9.34 -8.60 34.27
CA TYR A 56 8.28 -7.72 34.78
C TYR A 56 8.79 -6.68 35.78
N LYS A 57 10.00 -6.86 36.34
CA LYS A 57 10.57 -5.95 37.34
C LYS A 57 12.09 -5.92 37.25
N PRO A 58 12.71 -4.73 37.15
CA PRO A 58 14.17 -4.65 37.21
C PRO A 58 14.67 -5.03 38.57
N SER A 59 15.84 -5.65 38.66
CA SER A 59 16.55 -5.92 39.92
C SER A 59 16.93 -4.59 40.61
N ALA A 60 17.16 -4.64 41.91
CA ALA A 60 17.53 -3.45 42.66
C ALA A 60 18.85 -2.79 42.19
N VAL A 61 19.74 -3.60 41.64
CA VAL A 61 21.04 -3.13 41.08
C VAL A 61 21.01 -3.30 39.57
N ALA A 62 21.38 -2.26 38.84
CA ALA A 62 21.51 -2.31 37.40
C ALA A 62 22.62 -3.28 36.96
N ASP A 63 22.42 -3.93 35.82
CA ASP A 63 23.43 -4.78 35.22
C ASP A 63 24.62 -3.95 34.69
N ILE A 64 24.35 -2.77 34.15
CA ILE A 64 25.34 -1.83 33.63
C ILE A 64 25.00 -0.41 34.08
N ALA A 65 26.00 0.36 34.45
CA ALA A 65 25.90 1.79 34.70
C ALA A 65 26.92 2.57 33.88
N TYR A 66 26.46 3.59 33.21
CA TYR A 66 27.28 4.51 32.42
C TYR A 66 27.30 5.87 33.07
N GLU A 67 28.45 6.52 33.03
CA GLU A 67 28.63 7.92 33.36
C GLU A 67 29.15 8.64 32.11
N PHE A 68 28.58 9.77 31.75
CA PHE A 68 28.92 10.54 30.58
C PHE A 68 28.72 12.03 30.82
N ASN A 69 29.35 12.88 30.01
CA ASN A 69 29.26 14.31 30.15
C ASN A 69 28.55 14.95 28.96
N ILE A 70 27.62 15.83 29.22
CA ILE A 70 26.89 16.64 28.22
C ILE A 70 27.56 18.02 28.17
N PRO A 71 28.18 18.42 27.02
CA PRO A 71 28.93 19.67 26.91
C PRO A 71 28.01 20.91 26.92
N ALA A 72 26.78 20.80 26.43
CA ALA A 72 25.82 21.89 26.41
C ALA A 72 24.39 21.30 26.64
N ALA A 73 23.61 21.99 27.45
CA ALA A 73 22.21 21.58 27.71
C ALA A 73 21.40 21.47 26.43
N GLY A 74 20.52 20.47 26.35
CA GLY A 74 19.69 20.23 25.19
C GLY A 74 18.77 19.02 25.35
N ARG A 75 17.92 18.84 24.35
CA ARG A 75 17.10 17.66 24.21
C ARG A 75 17.77 16.66 23.30
N PHE A 76 17.84 15.40 23.72
CA PHE A 76 18.54 14.34 23.00
C PHE A 76 17.61 13.16 22.72
N ASP A 77 17.73 12.58 21.52
CA ASP A 77 17.22 11.26 21.20
C ASP A 77 18.25 10.22 21.66
N LEU A 78 17.87 9.37 22.63
CA LEU A 78 18.70 8.27 23.13
C LEU A 78 18.37 6.99 22.35
N PHE A 79 19.36 6.50 21.62
CA PHE A 79 19.26 5.26 20.86
C PHE A 79 20.09 4.14 21.51
N SER A 80 19.64 2.90 21.33
CA SER A 80 20.45 1.71 21.50
C SER A 80 20.80 1.10 20.14
N TRP A 81 21.95 0.43 20.11
CA TRP A 81 22.33 -0.48 19.04
C TRP A 81 22.53 -1.84 19.70
N ALA A 82 21.76 -2.84 19.24
CA ALA A 82 21.75 -4.15 19.86
C ALA A 82 21.51 -5.24 18.82
N ALA A 83 21.98 -6.45 19.10
CA ALA A 83 21.72 -7.65 18.31
C ALA A 83 21.03 -8.72 19.16
N THR A 84 20.32 -9.61 18.51
CA THR A 84 19.70 -10.82 19.11
C THR A 84 19.68 -11.95 18.10
N ASP A 85 19.65 -13.17 18.57
CA ASP A 85 19.40 -14.39 17.81
C ASP A 85 17.92 -14.84 17.87
N ASP A 86 17.09 -14.14 18.64
CA ASP A 86 15.65 -14.43 18.80
C ASP A 86 14.80 -13.56 17.83
N ALA A 87 13.89 -14.19 17.11
CA ALA A 87 12.92 -13.54 16.24
C ALA A 87 11.72 -12.93 17.02
N ALA A 88 11.93 -12.41 18.21
CA ALA A 88 10.92 -11.81 19.07
C ALA A 88 11.28 -10.37 19.44
N TYR A 89 10.31 -9.60 19.96
CA TYR A 89 10.62 -8.33 20.58
C TYR A 89 11.53 -8.54 21.80
N CYS A 90 12.64 -7.83 21.83
CA CYS A 90 13.55 -7.81 22.97
C CYS A 90 13.48 -6.46 23.68
N TYR A 91 13.46 -6.49 25.00
CA TYR A 91 13.27 -5.31 25.86
C TYR A 91 14.42 -5.20 26.83
N ILE A 92 14.86 -3.97 27.09
CA ILE A 92 15.71 -3.64 28.25
C ILE A 92 14.92 -2.81 29.25
N TRP A 93 15.39 -2.78 30.50
CA TRP A 93 15.04 -1.71 31.40
C TRP A 93 16.12 -0.63 31.34
N ILE A 94 15.70 0.63 31.39
CA ILE A 94 16.59 1.80 31.38
C ILE A 94 16.11 2.86 32.34
N ALA A 95 17.05 3.55 32.95
CA ALA A 95 16.82 4.74 33.78
C ALA A 95 17.92 5.76 33.50
N VAL A 96 17.53 7.02 33.29
CA VAL A 96 18.44 8.17 33.11
C VAL A 96 18.34 9.03 34.37
N ASP A 97 19.49 9.46 34.92
CA ASP A 97 19.60 10.37 36.07
C ASP A 97 18.72 10.05 37.29
N GLY A 98 18.53 8.76 37.56
CA GLY A 98 17.75 8.32 38.71
C GLY A 98 16.23 8.30 38.48
N GLU A 99 15.77 8.49 37.26
CA GLU A 99 14.37 8.25 36.90
C GLU A 99 13.93 6.82 37.25
N THR A 100 12.64 6.63 37.46
CA THR A 100 12.07 5.28 37.61
C THR A 100 12.40 4.45 36.36
N PRO A 101 12.97 3.24 36.52
CA PRO A 101 13.30 2.39 35.38
C PRO A 101 12.09 2.13 34.49
N ARG A 102 12.28 2.26 33.19
CA ARG A 102 11.26 2.01 32.17
C ARG A 102 11.70 0.92 31.21
N GLN A 103 10.76 0.11 30.78
CA GLN A 103 11.02 -0.92 29.78
C GLN A 103 10.95 -0.34 28.36
N LYS A 104 11.97 -0.62 27.54
CA LYS A 104 12.07 -0.14 26.16
C LYS A 104 12.43 -1.27 25.21
N VAL A 105 11.85 -1.28 24.01
CA VAL A 105 12.24 -2.18 22.93
C VAL A 105 13.63 -1.81 22.44
N VAL A 106 14.50 -2.79 22.29
CA VAL A 106 15.86 -2.63 21.71
C VAL A 106 16.03 -3.39 20.42
N VAL A 107 15.21 -4.43 20.18
CA VAL A 107 15.14 -5.16 18.93
C VAL A 107 13.70 -5.49 18.61
N SER A 108 13.29 -5.18 17.39
CA SER A 108 11.97 -5.53 16.85
C SER A 108 12.06 -6.84 16.03
N PRO A 109 11.09 -7.77 16.14
CA PRO A 109 11.16 -9.09 15.51
C PRO A 109 11.19 -9.10 13.98
N TRP A 110 10.97 -7.96 13.38
CA TRP A 110 10.86 -7.76 11.94
C TRP A 110 12.17 -7.32 11.28
N LYS A 111 13.16 -6.93 12.08
CA LYS A 111 14.47 -6.53 11.57
C LYS A 111 15.36 -7.76 11.38
N ASP A 112 16.22 -7.69 10.38
CA ASP A 112 17.30 -8.68 10.23
C ASP A 112 18.04 -8.77 11.58
N LEU A 113 18.34 -9.99 12.03
CA LEU A 113 19.02 -10.28 13.32
C LEU A 113 20.43 -9.64 13.42
N SER A 114 20.83 -8.83 12.46
CA SER A 114 21.96 -7.93 12.53
C SER A 114 21.68 -6.78 13.49
N ILE A 115 22.68 -6.00 13.80
CA ILE A 115 22.62 -4.89 14.74
C ILE A 115 21.46 -3.95 14.43
N CYS A 116 20.51 -3.80 15.34
CA CYS A 116 19.34 -2.94 15.24
C CYS A 116 19.57 -1.63 15.99
N LYS A 117 19.23 -0.51 15.36
CA LYS A 117 19.15 0.80 16.01
C LYS A 117 17.72 1.07 16.43
N GLU A 118 17.46 1.29 17.72
CA GLU A 118 16.14 1.64 18.24
C GLU A 118 16.20 2.92 19.08
N LEU A 119 15.24 3.83 18.88
CA LEU A 119 15.03 4.99 19.72
C LEU A 119 14.41 4.52 21.04
N LEU A 120 15.14 4.69 22.16
CA LEU A 120 14.64 4.30 23.49
C LEU A 120 13.71 5.37 24.06
N GLN A 121 14.20 6.61 24.11
CA GLN A 121 13.45 7.76 24.65
C GLN A 121 14.12 9.08 24.24
N LYS A 122 13.39 10.18 24.44
CA LYS A 122 13.96 11.53 24.46
C LYS A 122 14.35 11.90 25.88
N ALA A 123 15.44 12.62 26.06
CA ALA A 123 15.93 13.09 27.36
C ALA A 123 16.30 14.57 27.28
N ASP A 124 15.78 15.37 28.22
CA ASP A 124 16.19 16.75 28.42
C ASP A 124 17.35 16.73 29.43
N LEU A 125 18.56 17.03 28.94
CA LEU A 125 19.80 16.93 29.72
C LEU A 125 20.41 18.32 29.88
N THR A 126 20.89 18.60 31.11
CA THR A 126 21.65 19.82 31.41
C THR A 126 23.11 19.69 30.92
N ALA A 127 23.85 20.75 30.92
CA ALA A 127 25.31 20.63 30.78
C ALA A 127 25.91 20.02 32.07
N GLY A 128 26.81 19.07 31.90
CA GLY A 128 27.48 18.40 33.03
C GLY A 128 27.38 16.88 32.99
N ARG A 129 27.54 16.25 34.13
CA ARG A 129 27.61 14.79 34.29
C ARG A 129 26.24 14.17 34.42
N HIS A 130 26.02 13.07 33.71
CA HIS A 130 24.78 12.30 33.65
C HIS A 130 25.04 10.81 33.80
N HIS A 131 24.00 10.04 34.14
CA HIS A 131 24.09 8.61 34.38
C HIS A 131 22.98 7.86 33.61
N ILE A 132 23.34 6.72 33.00
CA ILE A 132 22.36 5.76 32.46
C ILE A 132 22.56 4.42 33.14
N LYS A 133 21.46 3.82 33.61
CA LYS A 133 21.41 2.46 34.15
C LYS A 133 20.63 1.56 33.22
N ILE A 134 21.16 0.35 32.95
CA ILE A 134 20.54 -0.64 32.07
C ILE A 134 20.47 -1.99 32.76
N TRP A 135 19.37 -2.71 32.50
CA TRP A 135 19.16 -4.11 32.85
C TRP A 135 18.91 -4.88 31.58
N LEU A 136 19.75 -5.87 31.28
CA LEU A 136 19.71 -6.64 30.02
C LEU A 136 18.83 -7.89 30.18
N PRO A 137 18.07 -8.25 29.16
CA PRO A 137 17.39 -9.53 29.07
C PRO A 137 18.34 -10.62 28.54
N GLU A 138 17.91 -11.87 28.63
CA GLU A 138 18.57 -12.96 27.91
C GLU A 138 18.56 -12.70 26.39
N LYS A 139 19.56 -13.21 25.68
CA LYS A 139 19.69 -13.19 24.20
C LYS A 139 19.80 -11.83 23.55
N VAL A 140 20.06 -10.77 24.28
CA VAL A 140 20.38 -9.45 23.74
C VAL A 140 21.86 -9.15 23.97
N THR A 141 22.56 -8.80 22.91
CA THR A 141 23.90 -8.24 22.97
C THR A 141 23.82 -6.77 22.63
N LEU A 142 24.17 -5.91 23.60
CA LEU A 142 24.22 -4.46 23.42
C LEU A 142 25.58 -4.08 22.81
N ASP A 143 25.57 -3.34 21.68
CA ASP A 143 26.73 -2.80 21.01
C ASP A 143 27.11 -1.45 21.60
N ARG A 144 26.19 -0.52 21.64
CA ARG A 144 26.41 0.86 22.14
C ARG A 144 25.11 1.60 22.42
N LEU A 145 25.25 2.73 23.12
CA LEU A 145 24.24 3.78 23.20
C LEU A 145 24.69 5.00 22.40
N GLU A 146 23.74 5.74 21.86
CA GLU A 146 23.99 6.94 21.10
C GLU A 146 22.98 8.03 21.50
N LEU A 147 23.48 9.18 21.96
CA LEU A 147 22.67 10.37 22.17
C LEU A 147 22.88 11.32 21.00
N LEU A 148 21.80 11.64 20.31
CA LEU A 148 21.80 12.63 19.25
C LEU A 148 20.96 13.83 19.66
N PRO A 149 21.48 15.07 19.50
CA PRO A 149 20.64 16.24 19.72
C PRO A 149 19.36 16.13 18.89
N VAL A 150 18.22 16.35 19.53
CA VAL A 150 16.94 16.34 18.83
C VAL A 150 16.95 17.43 17.77
N ARG A 151 16.85 17.01 16.52
CA ARG A 151 16.77 17.93 15.39
C ARG A 151 15.33 18.43 15.26
N ILE A 152 15.13 19.69 15.63
CA ILE A 152 13.88 20.38 15.28
C ILE A 152 13.91 20.66 13.79
N HIS A 153 12.97 20.09 13.05
CA HIS A 153 12.85 20.36 11.62
C HIS A 153 12.38 21.79 11.42
N GLY A 154 13.13 22.54 10.60
CA GLY A 154 12.78 23.92 10.27
C GLY A 154 11.44 24.01 9.55
N ILE A 155 10.70 25.06 9.81
CA ILE A 155 9.49 25.41 9.06
C ILE A 155 9.95 26.01 7.73
N PRO A 156 9.56 25.43 6.56
CA PRO A 156 9.87 26.05 5.28
C PRO A 156 9.30 27.46 5.18
N ASP A 157 10.00 28.35 4.47
CA ASP A 157 9.57 29.74 4.28
C ASP A 157 8.15 29.86 3.69
N SER A 158 7.79 28.96 2.78
CA SER A 158 6.45 28.88 2.21
C SER A 158 5.39 28.59 3.28
N ALA A 159 5.65 27.67 4.21
CA ALA A 159 4.75 27.36 5.32
C ALA A 159 4.73 28.49 6.37
N ALA A 160 5.88 29.10 6.63
CA ALA A 160 5.99 30.23 7.56
C ALA A 160 5.18 31.46 7.09
N LYS A 161 5.09 31.69 5.78
CA LYS A 161 4.37 32.79 5.14
C LYS A 161 2.95 32.43 4.72
N TYR A 162 2.55 31.15 4.86
CA TYR A 162 1.25 30.66 4.41
C TYR A 162 0.10 31.33 5.17
N ASN A 163 -0.95 31.68 4.44
CA ASN A 163 -2.21 32.16 4.99
C ASN A 163 -3.34 31.23 4.56
N PRO A 164 -3.93 30.43 5.48
CA PRO A 164 -4.94 29.45 5.12
C PRO A 164 -6.17 30.08 4.43
N SER A 165 -6.53 29.56 3.26
CA SER A 165 -7.75 29.96 2.52
C SER A 165 -9.03 29.38 3.10
N ILE A 166 -8.91 28.40 3.98
CA ILE A 166 -9.98 27.79 4.75
C ILE A 166 -9.57 27.89 6.22
N VAL A 167 -10.39 28.53 7.04
CA VAL A 167 -10.12 28.72 8.47
C VAL A 167 -11.22 28.09 9.32
N PRO A 168 -10.91 27.62 10.54
CA PRO A 168 -11.92 27.13 11.46
C PRO A 168 -12.94 28.18 11.81
N PRO A 169 -14.23 27.80 11.99
CA PRO A 169 -15.27 28.72 12.42
C PRO A 169 -14.91 29.44 13.73
N ALA A 170 -15.35 30.68 13.89
CA ALA A 170 -15.15 31.42 15.14
C ALA A 170 -15.88 30.76 16.31
N THR A 171 -17.06 30.21 16.06
CA THR A 171 -17.90 29.53 17.06
C THR A 171 -17.64 28.03 17.13
N ARG A 172 -17.83 27.45 18.30
CA ARG A 172 -17.76 25.98 18.52
C ARG A 172 -19.18 25.39 18.46
N PRO A 173 -19.34 24.09 18.10
CA PRO A 173 -18.29 23.14 17.73
C PRO A 173 -17.71 23.43 16.34
N ARG A 174 -16.45 22.98 16.10
CA ARG A 174 -15.71 23.17 14.84
C ARG A 174 -15.31 21.85 14.18
N LEU A 175 -15.12 20.80 15.02
CA LEU A 175 -14.66 19.49 14.58
C LEU A 175 -15.82 18.59 14.23
N MET A 176 -15.88 18.15 12.96
CA MET A 176 -16.86 17.20 12.41
C MET A 176 -18.33 17.67 12.49
N VAL A 177 -18.62 18.62 13.33
CA VAL A 177 -19.93 19.28 13.50
C VAL A 177 -19.69 20.78 13.69
N THR A 178 -20.52 21.59 13.07
CA THR A 178 -20.55 23.03 13.26
C THR A 178 -21.96 23.46 13.70
N GLN A 179 -22.14 24.71 14.15
CA GLN A 179 -23.47 25.22 14.48
C GLN A 179 -24.47 25.02 13.34
N GLN A 180 -24.00 25.14 12.08
CA GLN A 180 -24.83 25.00 10.90
C GLN A 180 -25.26 23.53 10.63
N THR A 181 -24.43 22.56 11.00
CA THR A 181 -24.67 21.15 10.72
C THR A 181 -25.22 20.35 11.90
N LEU A 182 -25.19 20.93 13.12
CA LEU A 182 -25.58 20.26 14.37
C LEU A 182 -27.02 19.73 14.32
N GLU A 183 -27.96 20.58 13.88
CA GLU A 183 -29.36 20.18 13.83
C GLU A 183 -29.64 19.06 12.81
N SER A 184 -28.94 19.09 11.69
CA SER A 184 -29.03 18.00 10.69
C SER A 184 -28.53 16.69 11.26
N VAL A 185 -27.40 16.70 12.00
CA VAL A 185 -26.88 15.49 12.66
C VAL A 185 -27.89 14.97 13.69
N ARG A 186 -28.43 15.84 14.56
CA ARG A 186 -29.45 15.47 15.55
C ARG A 186 -30.65 14.78 14.94
N LYS A 187 -31.22 15.32 13.87
CA LYS A 187 -32.38 14.76 13.17
C LYS A 187 -32.07 13.35 12.60
N ASN A 188 -30.84 13.14 12.15
CA ASN A 188 -30.44 11.89 11.53
C ASN A 188 -30.20 10.74 12.55
N LEU A 189 -30.00 11.05 13.84
CA LEU A 189 -29.67 10.06 14.89
C LEU A 189 -30.79 9.02 15.09
N THR A 190 -32.05 9.41 14.89
CA THR A 190 -33.22 8.58 15.17
C THR A 190 -33.82 7.93 13.93
N VAL A 191 -33.15 8.01 12.76
CA VAL A 191 -33.65 7.55 11.47
C VAL A 191 -32.87 6.31 11.00
N GLY A 192 -33.59 5.34 10.46
CA GLY A 192 -33.01 4.13 9.84
C GLY A 192 -32.05 3.37 10.77
N GLU A 193 -30.93 2.92 10.21
CA GLU A 193 -29.91 2.17 10.92
C GLU A 193 -29.19 2.97 12.01
N ASN A 194 -29.24 4.29 11.97
CA ASN A 194 -28.64 5.15 12.98
C ASN A 194 -29.30 5.00 14.35
N LYS A 195 -30.63 4.74 14.38
CA LYS A 195 -31.40 4.67 15.62
C LYS A 195 -30.84 3.63 16.60
N GLU A 196 -30.62 2.41 16.13
CA GLU A 196 -30.08 1.33 16.98
C GLU A 196 -28.69 1.67 17.53
N ILE A 197 -27.82 2.24 16.68
CA ILE A 197 -26.45 2.60 17.04
C ILE A 197 -26.45 3.76 18.05
N TRP A 198 -27.35 4.75 17.86
CA TRP A 198 -27.51 5.87 18.79
C TRP A 198 -27.97 5.42 20.19
N GLU A 199 -28.98 4.54 20.27
CA GLU A 199 -29.46 4.03 21.54
C GLU A 199 -28.39 3.20 22.28
N SER A 200 -27.61 2.38 21.53
CA SER A 200 -26.47 1.65 22.10
C SER A 200 -25.40 2.59 22.63
N LEU A 201 -25.04 3.63 21.86
CA LEU A 201 -24.05 4.62 22.25
C LEU A 201 -24.46 5.36 23.54
N LYS A 202 -25.74 5.78 23.67
CA LYS A 202 -26.25 6.44 24.88
C LYS A 202 -26.13 5.54 26.11
N LYS A 203 -26.45 4.24 25.96
CA LYS A 203 -26.29 3.26 27.03
C LYS A 203 -24.84 3.13 27.47
N GLU A 204 -23.91 3.05 26.51
CA GLU A 204 -22.49 2.96 26.80
C GLU A 204 -21.96 4.24 27.48
N ALA A 205 -22.36 5.41 26.97
CA ALA A 205 -22.00 6.71 27.53
C ALA A 205 -22.54 6.93 28.96
N SER A 206 -23.59 6.20 29.37
CA SER A 206 -24.15 6.28 30.71
C SER A 206 -23.38 5.46 31.76
N ASN A 207 -22.49 4.56 31.33
CA ASN A 207 -21.69 3.79 32.23
C ASN A 207 -20.62 4.65 32.93
N PRO A 208 -20.46 4.54 34.25
CA PRO A 208 -19.35 5.17 34.95
C PRO A 208 -18.04 4.55 34.48
N TYR A 209 -17.01 5.37 34.39
CA TYR A 209 -15.68 4.87 34.01
C TYR A 209 -14.60 5.48 34.89
N VAL A 210 -13.75 4.64 35.47
CA VAL A 210 -12.59 5.02 36.24
C VAL A 210 -11.34 4.60 35.48
N LEU A 211 -10.38 5.51 35.31
CA LEU A 211 -9.10 5.23 34.71
C LEU A 211 -8.42 4.07 35.40
N LYS A 212 -7.85 3.16 34.64
CA LYS A 212 -6.99 2.12 35.19
C LYS A 212 -5.74 2.80 35.78
N THR A 213 -5.39 2.48 36.98
CA THR A 213 -4.24 3.07 37.68
C THR A 213 -2.92 2.37 37.33
N ASP A 214 -2.99 1.11 36.93
CA ASP A 214 -1.84 0.30 36.56
C ASP A 214 -2.20 -0.57 35.34
N THR A 215 -1.28 -0.74 34.42
CA THR A 215 -1.41 -1.74 33.34
C THR A 215 -1.15 -3.11 33.97
N PRO A 216 -2.16 -3.98 34.12
CA PRO A 216 -1.92 -5.30 34.73
C PRO A 216 -0.97 -6.10 33.82
N PRO A 217 -0.11 -6.95 34.38
CA PRO A 217 0.68 -7.86 33.58
C PRO A 217 -0.25 -8.69 32.69
N PRO A 218 0.19 -9.04 31.45
CA PRO A 218 -0.64 -9.79 30.52
C PRO A 218 -1.11 -11.10 31.17
N PRO A 219 -2.37 -11.50 30.96
CA PRO A 219 -2.83 -12.78 31.45
C PRO A 219 -1.95 -13.89 30.85
N LYS A 220 -1.49 -14.82 31.70
CA LYS A 220 -0.72 -15.98 31.26
C LYS A 220 -1.54 -16.68 30.16
N SER A 221 -1.10 -16.59 28.93
CA SER A 221 -1.81 -17.15 27.77
C SER A 221 -1.92 -18.66 27.93
N LYS A 222 -3.14 -19.18 28.00
CA LYS A 222 -3.42 -20.63 27.95
C LYS A 222 -3.38 -21.19 26.51
N VAL A 223 -3.16 -20.34 25.52
CA VAL A 223 -3.17 -20.73 24.11
C VAL A 223 -1.74 -20.93 23.62
N LYS A 224 -1.37 -22.16 23.39
CA LYS A 224 -0.03 -22.61 22.95
C LYS A 224 0.39 -22.18 21.53
N SER A 225 -0.38 -21.40 20.77
CA SER A 225 -0.15 -21.18 19.33
C SER A 225 -0.06 -19.73 18.86
N LYS A 226 -0.17 -18.73 19.74
CA LYS A 226 0.12 -17.33 19.36
C LYS A 226 1.06 -16.76 20.43
N LYS A 227 2.31 -16.43 20.02
CA LYS A 227 3.19 -15.62 20.87
C LYS A 227 2.44 -14.31 21.17
N PRO A 228 2.09 -14.00 22.44
CA PRO A 228 1.45 -12.72 22.74
C PRO A 228 2.44 -11.61 22.39
N SER A 229 1.95 -10.55 21.78
CA SER A 229 2.73 -9.31 21.73
C SER A 229 3.02 -8.93 23.18
N PRO A 230 4.29 -8.88 23.62
CA PRO A 230 4.58 -8.58 25.00
C PRO A 230 4.11 -7.15 25.28
N GLN A 231 3.38 -6.97 26.38
CA GLN A 231 3.06 -5.64 26.86
C GLN A 231 4.31 -5.03 27.49
N ILE A 232 4.63 -3.80 27.06
CA ILE A 232 5.69 -3.04 27.72
C ILE A 232 5.21 -2.59 29.08
N ILE A 233 6.00 -2.83 30.12
CA ILE A 233 5.73 -2.39 31.49
C ILE A 233 6.15 -0.92 31.64
N GLY A 234 5.39 -0.14 32.41
CA GLY A 234 5.60 1.31 32.55
C GLY A 234 4.91 2.16 31.49
N VAL A 235 4.02 1.57 30.70
CA VAL A 235 3.14 2.26 29.76
C VAL A 235 1.79 2.47 30.42
N PHE A 236 1.25 3.67 30.31
CA PHE A 236 -0.10 3.99 30.75
C PHE A 236 -0.98 4.27 29.54
N GLU A 237 -1.67 3.25 29.06
CA GLU A 237 -2.59 3.31 27.92
C GLU A 237 -3.97 2.83 28.34
N ASP A 238 -5.02 3.60 28.05
CA ASP A 238 -6.42 3.22 28.27
C ASP A 238 -7.32 3.66 27.11
N GLU A 239 -7.29 2.90 26.01
CA GLU A 239 -8.10 3.19 24.80
C GLU A 239 -9.61 3.19 25.11
N LYS A 240 -10.05 2.40 26.10
CA LYS A 240 -11.46 2.39 26.51
C LYS A 240 -11.87 3.70 27.16
N ALA A 241 -10.96 4.35 27.89
CA ALA A 241 -11.22 5.68 28.44
C ALA A 241 -11.50 6.71 27.34
N LEU A 242 -10.76 6.63 26.22
CA LEU A 242 -10.96 7.53 25.08
C LEU A 242 -12.31 7.31 24.42
N ASP A 243 -12.67 6.07 24.15
CA ASP A 243 -13.96 5.72 23.56
C ASP A 243 -15.13 6.21 24.42
N ILE A 244 -15.08 5.96 25.72
CA ILE A 244 -16.11 6.41 26.66
C ILE A 244 -16.17 7.96 26.75
N ALA A 245 -15.01 8.63 26.82
CA ALA A 245 -14.98 10.10 26.87
C ALA A 245 -15.57 10.73 25.62
N VAL A 246 -15.24 10.24 24.45
CA VAL A 246 -15.78 10.74 23.17
C VAL A 246 -17.28 10.47 23.07
N LYS A 247 -17.78 9.30 23.49
CA LYS A 247 -19.21 8.99 23.54
C LYS A 247 -19.98 9.92 24.48
N LYS A 248 -19.44 10.17 25.69
CA LYS A 248 -20.02 11.13 26.63
C LYS A 248 -20.06 12.55 26.06
N ALA A 249 -18.99 13.01 25.43
CA ALA A 249 -18.93 14.33 24.79
C ALA A 249 -19.91 14.43 23.60
N PHE A 250 -20.06 13.35 22.84
CA PHE A 250 -21.05 13.32 21.75
C PHE A 250 -22.49 13.39 22.26
N VAL A 251 -22.84 12.65 23.32
CA VAL A 251 -24.17 12.75 23.94
C VAL A 251 -24.39 14.15 24.52
N CYS A 252 -23.39 14.76 25.15
CA CYS A 252 -23.47 16.14 25.60
C CYS A 252 -23.77 17.09 24.45
N LEU A 253 -23.10 16.95 23.32
CA LEU A 253 -23.30 17.81 22.15
C LEU A 253 -24.69 17.59 21.52
N MET A 254 -25.18 16.35 21.45
CA MET A 254 -26.45 16.04 20.80
C MET A 254 -27.67 16.35 21.67
N GLU A 255 -27.63 15.99 22.96
CA GLU A 255 -28.77 16.11 23.89
C GLU A 255 -28.63 17.27 24.91
N ASN A 256 -27.55 18.06 24.82
CA ASN A 256 -27.20 19.09 25.81
C ASN A 256 -27.02 18.56 27.23
N ASP A 257 -26.57 17.32 27.38
CA ASP A 257 -26.28 16.69 28.68
C ASP A 257 -24.95 17.21 29.26
N LYS A 258 -25.03 18.33 29.99
CA LYS A 258 -23.84 18.97 30.57
C LYS A 258 -23.11 18.10 31.63
N ALA A 259 -23.82 17.17 32.26
CA ALA A 259 -23.18 16.25 33.22
C ALA A 259 -22.21 15.32 32.52
N LYS A 260 -22.66 14.65 31.45
CA LYS A 260 -21.79 13.80 30.61
C LYS A 260 -20.63 14.58 29.99
N GLY A 261 -20.88 15.84 29.59
CA GLY A 261 -19.82 16.71 29.07
C GLY A 261 -18.71 16.98 30.11
N ARG A 262 -19.07 17.26 31.37
CA ARG A 262 -18.10 17.45 32.46
C ARG A 262 -17.34 16.16 32.78
N GLU A 263 -18.02 15.01 32.78
CA GLU A 263 -17.37 13.69 32.95
C GLU A 263 -16.36 13.42 31.82
N ALA A 264 -16.71 13.73 30.56
CA ALA A 264 -15.82 13.57 29.40
C ALA A 264 -14.55 14.42 29.55
N VAL A 265 -14.72 15.71 29.87
CA VAL A 265 -13.60 16.64 30.09
C VAL A 265 -12.68 16.17 31.21
N LYS A 266 -13.27 15.77 32.37
CA LYS A 266 -12.49 15.24 33.49
C LYS A 266 -11.69 14.02 33.09
N LEU A 267 -12.33 13.05 32.44
CA LEU A 267 -11.70 11.78 32.00
C LEU A 267 -10.52 12.04 31.06
N ILE A 268 -10.69 12.92 30.06
CA ILE A 268 -9.62 13.27 29.14
C ILE A 268 -8.48 14.02 29.84
N ALA A 269 -8.78 15.02 30.68
CA ALA A 269 -7.75 15.77 31.40
C ALA A 269 -6.93 14.86 32.34
N ASP A 270 -7.59 13.96 33.05
CA ASP A 270 -6.94 12.99 33.95
C ASP A 270 -6.10 11.98 33.16
N TYR A 271 -6.57 11.53 31.98
CA TYR A 271 -5.86 10.55 31.17
C TYR A 271 -4.66 11.16 30.46
N ILE A 272 -4.84 12.24 29.71
CA ILE A 272 -3.79 12.82 28.87
C ILE A 272 -2.59 13.32 29.70
N SER A 273 -2.84 13.73 30.96
CA SER A 273 -1.79 14.16 31.89
C SER A 273 -0.90 13.00 32.38
N LYS A 274 -1.39 11.76 32.30
CA LYS A 274 -0.71 10.54 32.81
C LYS A 274 -0.30 9.60 31.69
N ALA A 275 -0.77 9.82 30.47
CA ALA A 275 -0.53 8.91 29.35
C ALA A 275 0.97 8.78 29.06
N GLU A 276 1.45 7.54 29.08
CA GLU A 276 2.83 7.15 28.79
C GLU A 276 2.82 6.05 27.75
N PHE A 277 3.60 6.23 26.70
CA PHE A 277 3.69 5.30 25.58
C PHE A 277 5.06 4.64 25.51
N GLY A 278 5.09 3.40 25.02
CA GLY A 278 6.31 2.70 24.70
C GLY A 278 6.97 3.24 23.43
N ASN A 279 8.03 2.56 22.99
CA ASN A 279 8.73 2.86 21.73
C ASN A 279 8.51 1.76 20.67
N GLN A 280 7.38 1.04 20.74
CA GLN A 280 7.03 0.05 19.72
C GLN A 280 6.79 0.71 18.38
N LEU A 281 7.00 -0.08 17.32
CA LEU A 281 6.65 0.34 15.97
C LEU A 281 5.18 0.82 15.90
N ASP A 282 4.95 1.90 15.18
CA ASP A 282 3.62 2.49 14.96
C ASP A 282 2.90 3.01 16.23
N VAL A 283 3.61 3.19 17.34
CA VAL A 283 3.04 3.77 18.57
C VAL A 283 2.43 5.16 18.31
N CYS A 284 2.90 5.87 17.30
CA CYS A 284 2.34 7.16 16.87
C CYS A 284 0.85 7.07 16.55
N ARG A 285 0.31 5.91 16.14
CA ARG A 285 -1.13 5.71 15.91
C ARG A 285 -1.94 5.81 17.21
N LYS A 286 -1.42 5.28 18.31
CA LYS A 286 -2.05 5.37 19.64
C LYS A 286 -1.94 6.78 20.21
N ILE A 287 -0.77 7.39 20.12
CA ILE A 287 -0.52 8.79 20.49
C ILE A 287 -1.50 9.70 19.74
N GLY A 288 -1.58 9.54 18.43
CA GLY A 288 -2.47 10.32 17.57
C GLY A 288 -3.94 10.14 17.92
N PHE A 289 -4.37 8.90 18.23
CA PHE A 289 -5.75 8.66 18.65
C PHE A 289 -6.10 9.33 19.99
N LEU A 290 -5.16 9.43 20.94
CA LEU A 290 -5.32 10.21 22.16
C LEU A 290 -5.44 11.72 21.83
N ILE A 291 -4.57 12.24 20.98
CA ILE A 291 -4.64 13.65 20.54
C ILE A 291 -6.01 13.95 19.89
N TYR A 292 -6.43 13.12 18.94
CA TYR A 292 -7.71 13.27 18.23
C TYR A 292 -8.91 13.23 19.18
N SER A 293 -8.97 12.23 20.07
CA SER A 293 -10.06 12.08 21.04
C SER A 293 -10.13 13.27 22.00
N SER A 294 -8.94 13.75 22.44
CA SER A 294 -8.84 14.94 23.29
C SER A 294 -9.30 16.20 22.56
N ALA A 295 -8.97 16.33 21.28
CA ALA A 295 -9.42 17.46 20.45
C ALA A 295 -10.94 17.50 20.30
N LEU A 296 -11.59 16.33 20.07
CA LEU A 296 -13.04 16.23 20.01
C LEU A 296 -13.70 16.67 21.32
N VAL A 297 -13.24 16.13 22.45
CA VAL A 297 -13.80 16.46 23.78
C VAL A 297 -13.56 17.94 24.12
N TYR A 298 -12.37 18.46 23.80
CA TYR A 298 -11.99 19.86 24.00
C TYR A 298 -12.89 20.79 23.19
N ASP A 299 -13.16 20.48 21.91
CA ASP A 299 -14.00 21.30 21.05
C ASP A 299 -15.48 21.25 21.45
N TRP A 300 -16.02 20.04 21.65
CA TRP A 300 -17.45 19.83 21.89
C TRP A 300 -17.90 20.22 23.30
N CYS A 301 -17.01 20.14 24.29
CA CYS A 301 -17.31 20.43 25.69
C CYS A 301 -16.54 21.65 26.23
N TYR A 302 -16.07 22.53 25.34
CA TYR A 302 -15.19 23.65 25.69
C TYR A 302 -15.72 24.53 26.83
N GLU A 303 -17.00 24.90 26.78
CA GLU A 303 -17.62 25.75 27.81
C GLU A 303 -17.79 25.05 29.17
N LEU A 304 -17.66 23.75 29.22
CA LEU A 304 -17.77 22.93 30.43
C LEU A 304 -16.44 22.68 31.14
N ALA A 305 -15.33 22.94 30.43
CA ALA A 305 -13.98 22.75 30.94
C ALA A 305 -13.52 23.97 31.76
N SER A 306 -12.94 23.73 32.93
CA SER A 306 -12.25 24.77 33.70
C SER A 306 -11.01 25.31 32.97
N LEU A 307 -10.49 26.45 33.37
CA LEU A 307 -9.27 27.03 32.84
C LEU A 307 -8.07 26.05 32.97
N ASP A 308 -7.97 25.39 34.13
CA ASP A 308 -6.91 24.42 34.37
C ASP A 308 -7.05 23.19 33.46
N GLN A 309 -8.26 22.65 33.30
CA GLN A 309 -8.49 21.53 32.38
C GLN A 309 -8.16 21.89 30.94
N LYS A 310 -8.55 23.09 30.48
CA LYS A 310 -8.18 23.62 29.15
C LYS A 310 -6.67 23.68 28.99
N ARG A 311 -5.96 24.20 29.98
CA ARG A 311 -4.49 24.27 29.99
C ARG A 311 -3.85 22.89 29.97
N ILE A 312 -4.31 21.96 30.83
CA ILE A 312 -3.79 20.57 30.88
C ILE A 312 -3.97 19.86 29.53
N ILE A 313 -5.18 19.89 28.98
CA ILE A 313 -5.48 19.17 27.71
C ILE A 313 -4.63 19.76 26.57
N ARG A 314 -4.59 21.08 26.42
CA ARG A 314 -3.83 21.74 25.36
C ARG A 314 -2.32 21.48 25.48
N ALA A 315 -1.73 21.66 26.65
CA ALA A 315 -0.30 21.45 26.88
C ALA A 315 0.11 20.02 26.58
N ASN A 316 -0.71 19.04 26.99
CA ASN A 316 -0.40 17.64 26.76
C ASN A 316 -0.66 17.19 25.30
N MET A 317 -1.65 17.73 24.60
CA MET A 317 -1.78 17.50 23.15
C MET A 317 -0.52 17.98 22.40
N MET A 318 0.00 19.15 22.76
CA MET A 318 1.24 19.66 22.15
C MET A 318 2.47 18.81 22.52
N ARG A 319 2.59 18.40 23.79
CA ARG A 319 3.64 17.47 24.23
C ARG A 319 3.63 16.17 23.41
N LEU A 320 2.45 15.57 23.26
CA LEU A 320 2.28 14.33 22.48
C LEU A 320 2.52 14.53 20.97
N ALA A 321 2.22 15.71 20.43
CA ALA A 321 2.53 16.01 19.04
C ALA A 321 4.04 15.95 18.74
N GLU A 322 4.89 16.29 19.69
CA GLU A 322 6.35 16.17 19.58
C GLU A 322 6.83 14.71 19.55
N ASP A 323 6.05 13.77 20.12
CA ASP A 323 6.34 12.34 20.13
C ASP A 323 5.79 11.60 18.90
N MET A 324 5.04 12.29 18.03
CA MET A 324 4.59 11.74 16.77
C MET A 324 5.77 11.49 15.83
N GLU A 325 5.64 10.48 14.98
CA GLU A 325 6.68 10.14 13.99
C GLU A 325 6.94 11.27 12.98
N ILE A 326 5.88 11.99 12.59
CA ILE A 326 5.96 13.18 11.74
C ILE A 326 6.63 14.37 12.46
N GLY A 327 6.74 14.30 13.79
CA GLY A 327 7.34 15.34 14.64
C GLY A 327 6.46 16.57 14.83
N TRP A 328 7.00 17.52 15.59
CA TRP A 328 6.43 18.85 15.73
C TRP A 328 7.54 19.92 15.63
N PRO A 329 7.48 20.94 14.75
CA PRO A 329 6.48 21.09 13.67
C PRO A 329 6.45 19.94 12.68
N PRO A 330 5.31 19.67 11.99
CA PRO A 330 5.06 18.43 11.25
C PRO A 330 5.79 18.39 9.88
N PHE A 331 7.13 18.57 9.88
CA PHE A 331 7.97 18.59 8.68
C PHE A 331 9.09 17.53 8.67
N LYS A 332 9.09 16.60 9.64
CA LYS A 332 10.10 15.53 9.70
C LYS A 332 9.91 14.50 8.57
N GLN A 333 8.69 14.27 8.15
CA GLN A 333 8.36 13.33 7.09
C GLN A 333 7.64 14.03 5.93
N GLN A 334 7.80 13.49 4.72
CA GLN A 334 6.98 13.89 3.58
C GLN A 334 5.54 13.35 3.75
N VAL A 335 4.56 14.01 3.15
CA VAL A 335 3.12 13.72 3.38
C VAL A 335 2.41 13.08 2.19
N ILE A 336 3.07 12.92 1.04
CA ILE A 336 2.44 12.36 -0.15
C ILE A 336 2.54 10.83 -0.14
N ASN A 337 3.69 10.28 0.33
CA ASN A 337 3.95 8.84 0.27
C ASN A 337 4.70 8.39 1.53
N GLY A 338 4.06 7.63 2.40
CA GLY A 338 4.65 7.18 3.67
C GLY A 338 3.74 7.42 4.86
N HIS A 339 4.25 7.27 6.08
CA HIS A 339 3.46 7.41 7.31
C HIS A 339 2.95 8.84 7.56
N GLY A 340 3.58 9.86 6.96
CA GLY A 340 3.13 11.25 7.09
C GLY A 340 1.73 11.52 6.52
N ASN A 341 1.28 10.72 5.54
CA ASN A 341 -0.06 10.83 4.96
C ASN A 341 -1.12 9.94 5.63
N GLU A 342 -0.80 9.35 6.78
CA GLU A 342 -1.76 8.58 7.57
C GLU A 342 -2.51 9.48 8.57
N ALA A 343 -3.13 8.86 9.56
CA ALA A 343 -3.89 9.55 10.60
C ALA A 343 -3.15 10.71 11.26
N GLN A 344 -1.82 10.61 11.37
CA GLN A 344 -0.99 11.57 12.09
C GLN A 344 -1.28 13.03 11.70
N LEU A 345 -1.27 13.32 10.39
CA LEU A 345 -1.56 14.66 9.88
C LEU A 345 -3.04 14.82 9.53
N SER A 346 -3.61 13.87 8.77
CA SER A 346 -4.92 13.97 8.13
C SER A 346 -6.08 13.94 9.11
N ARG A 347 -5.88 13.46 10.34
CA ARG A 347 -6.87 13.44 11.41
C ARG A 347 -6.33 14.08 12.69
N ASP A 348 -5.22 13.57 13.23
CA ASP A 348 -4.82 13.79 14.63
C ASP A 348 -4.34 15.22 14.87
N LEU A 349 -3.26 15.62 14.19
CA LEU A 349 -2.70 16.97 14.32
C LEU A 349 -3.63 18.02 13.71
N LEU A 350 -4.34 17.72 12.61
CA LEU A 350 -5.34 18.62 12.03
C LEU A 350 -6.45 18.88 13.04
N SER A 351 -7.01 17.86 13.67
CA SER A 351 -8.08 18.01 14.67
C SER A 351 -7.62 18.79 15.90
N MET A 352 -6.43 18.48 16.41
CA MET A 352 -5.81 19.26 17.49
C MET A 352 -5.74 20.75 17.12
N SER A 353 -5.18 21.03 15.95
CA SER A 353 -4.96 22.43 15.50
C SER A 353 -6.25 23.22 15.31
N ILE A 354 -7.34 22.56 14.88
CA ILE A 354 -8.68 23.15 14.78
C ILE A 354 -9.25 23.40 16.17
N ALA A 355 -9.12 22.43 17.08
CA ALA A 355 -9.67 22.51 18.44
C ALA A 355 -9.07 23.67 19.24
N ILE A 356 -7.76 23.94 19.09
CA ILE A 356 -7.06 25.00 19.83
C ILE A 356 -6.92 26.31 19.04
N TYR A 357 -7.54 26.45 17.87
CA TYR A 357 -7.34 27.57 16.95
C TYR A 357 -7.56 28.96 17.55
N SER A 358 -8.53 29.12 18.48
CA SER A 358 -8.77 30.39 19.13
C SER A 358 -7.67 30.84 20.09
N GLU A 359 -6.98 29.87 20.68
CA GLU A 359 -5.90 30.08 21.64
C GLU A 359 -4.53 30.19 20.96
N ASP A 360 -4.34 29.38 19.91
CA ASP A 360 -3.12 29.35 19.11
C ASP A 360 -3.45 28.96 17.66
N PRO A 361 -3.43 29.88 16.70
CA PRO A 361 -3.70 29.60 15.30
C PRO A 361 -2.52 29.00 14.54
N GLN A 362 -1.30 29.02 15.11
CA GLN A 362 -0.10 28.58 14.43
C GLN A 362 -0.09 27.08 14.07
N PRO A 363 -0.51 26.16 14.95
CA PRO A 363 -0.66 24.75 14.60
C PRO A 363 -1.55 24.53 13.37
N TYR A 364 -2.67 25.23 13.28
CA TYR A 364 -3.57 25.10 12.12
C TYR A 364 -2.94 25.60 10.83
N LYS A 365 -2.21 26.69 10.89
CA LYS A 365 -1.47 27.22 9.74
C LYS A 365 -0.51 26.19 9.16
N LEU A 366 0.25 25.50 10.01
CA LEU A 366 1.22 24.48 9.60
C LEU A 366 0.55 23.21 9.09
N CYS A 367 -0.45 22.67 9.80
CA CYS A 367 -1.15 21.46 9.39
C CYS A 367 -1.95 21.69 8.09
N SER A 368 -2.64 22.81 7.96
CA SER A 368 -3.40 23.13 6.74
C SER A 368 -2.48 23.34 5.54
N TYR A 369 -1.30 23.96 5.71
CA TYR A 369 -0.29 24.05 4.66
C TYR A 369 0.13 22.67 4.16
N ARG A 370 0.51 21.77 5.07
CA ARG A 370 0.92 20.41 4.72
C ARG A 370 -0.15 19.65 3.93
N ILE A 371 -1.43 19.86 4.28
CA ILE A 371 -2.55 19.19 3.61
C ILE A 371 -2.90 19.89 2.31
N LEU A 372 -3.15 21.20 2.32
CA LEU A 372 -3.71 21.91 1.17
C LEU A 372 -2.69 22.21 0.09
N GLU A 373 -1.41 22.46 0.46
CA GLU A 373 -0.36 22.85 -0.47
C GLU A 373 0.57 21.69 -0.89
N GLU A 374 0.61 20.59 -0.11
CA GLU A 374 1.48 19.48 -0.43
C GLU A 374 0.69 18.18 -0.70
N LEU A 375 -0.10 17.69 0.27
CA LEU A 375 -0.79 16.40 0.14
C LEU A 375 -1.86 16.43 -0.96
N VAL A 376 -2.75 17.41 -0.95
CA VAL A 376 -3.87 17.50 -1.89
C VAL A 376 -3.41 17.63 -3.34
N PRO A 377 -2.44 18.51 -3.71
CA PRO A 377 -1.94 18.57 -5.08
C PRO A 377 -1.29 17.27 -5.54
N GLY A 378 -0.50 16.62 -4.67
CA GLY A 378 0.13 15.33 -4.97
C GLY A 378 -0.90 14.24 -5.25
N HIS A 379 -1.85 14.06 -4.34
CA HIS A 379 -2.87 13.01 -4.47
C HIS A 379 -3.91 13.33 -5.56
N ASN A 380 -4.21 14.59 -5.86
CA ASN A 380 -5.02 14.92 -7.03
C ASN A 380 -4.36 14.44 -8.34
N LYS A 381 -3.02 14.49 -8.43
CA LYS A 381 -2.29 13.92 -9.57
C LYS A 381 -2.44 12.40 -9.60
N ASP A 382 -2.25 11.72 -8.49
CA ASP A 382 -2.29 10.26 -8.38
C ASP A 382 -3.70 9.73 -8.66
N ASN A 383 -4.71 10.36 -8.10
CA ASN A 383 -6.12 9.95 -8.19
C ASN A 383 -6.73 10.07 -9.59
N ARG A 384 -6.09 10.82 -10.52
CA ARG A 384 -6.57 10.93 -11.92
C ARG A 384 -6.74 9.58 -12.60
N SER A 385 -5.88 8.62 -12.26
CA SER A 385 -5.99 7.26 -12.80
C SER A 385 -7.27 6.54 -12.36
N GLY A 386 -7.89 6.94 -11.26
CA GLY A 386 -8.94 6.17 -10.58
C GLY A 386 -8.41 4.91 -9.92
N ARG A 387 -7.10 4.81 -9.70
CA ARG A 387 -6.37 3.73 -9.02
C ARG A 387 -5.48 4.32 -7.94
N HIS A 388 -5.27 3.59 -6.84
CA HIS A 388 -4.30 3.98 -5.81
C HIS A 388 -2.94 3.33 -6.09
N ASN A 389 -1.84 4.06 -5.81
CA ASN A 389 -0.48 3.63 -6.11
C ASN A 389 0.09 2.56 -5.16
N GLN A 390 -0.58 2.28 -4.04
CA GLN A 390 -0.11 1.35 -3.00
C GLN A 390 -0.98 0.09 -2.88
N GLY A 391 -1.70 -0.23 -3.92
CA GLY A 391 -2.34 -1.52 -4.12
C GLY A 391 -3.48 -1.87 -3.17
N GLY A 392 -3.52 -3.17 -2.81
CA GLY A 392 -4.69 -3.79 -2.18
C GLY A 392 -4.78 -3.64 -0.65
N SER A 393 -3.67 -3.49 0.08
CA SER A 393 -3.68 -3.35 1.54
C SER A 393 -3.46 -1.92 1.98
N TYR A 394 -2.33 -1.32 1.63
CA TYR A 394 -2.01 0.06 1.99
C TYR A 394 -2.85 1.08 1.24
N GLY A 395 -3.28 0.77 0.00
CA GLY A 395 -4.12 1.65 -0.78
C GLY A 395 -5.39 2.06 -0.06
N PRO A 396 -6.32 1.13 0.26
CA PRO A 396 -7.55 1.45 0.98
C PRO A 396 -7.29 2.12 2.33
N TYR A 397 -6.29 1.65 3.07
CA TYR A 397 -5.95 2.19 4.38
C TYR A 397 -5.53 3.67 4.31
N ARG A 398 -4.61 4.03 3.42
CA ARG A 398 -4.11 5.41 3.30
C ARG A 398 -5.12 6.33 2.62
N PHE A 399 -5.80 5.85 1.60
CA PHE A 399 -6.87 6.59 0.95
C PHE A 399 -7.99 7.00 1.91
N GLY A 400 -8.32 6.14 2.89
CA GLY A 400 -9.27 6.47 3.92
C GLY A 400 -8.88 7.72 4.72
N TRP A 401 -7.60 7.97 4.93
CA TRP A 401 -7.14 9.17 5.64
C TRP A 401 -7.25 10.45 4.80
N ASP A 402 -7.10 10.34 3.48
CA ASP A 402 -7.39 11.45 2.56
C ASP A 402 -8.86 11.86 2.63
N VAL A 403 -9.74 10.86 2.56
CA VAL A 403 -11.20 11.09 2.66
C VAL A 403 -11.57 11.60 4.04
N TYR A 404 -10.86 11.18 5.09
CA TYR A 404 -11.07 11.72 6.45
C TYR A 404 -10.72 13.21 6.53
N ALA A 405 -9.56 13.60 6.00
CA ALA A 405 -9.18 15.02 5.90
C ALA A 405 -10.20 15.81 5.06
N ALA A 406 -10.63 15.25 3.92
CA ALA A 406 -11.67 15.83 3.08
C ALA A 406 -12.97 16.08 3.85
N TRP A 407 -13.39 15.14 4.71
CA TRP A 407 -14.54 15.31 5.58
C TRP A 407 -14.36 16.40 6.61
N ILE A 408 -13.21 16.49 7.29
CA ILE A 408 -12.93 17.55 8.27
C ILE A 408 -13.07 18.93 7.60
N PHE A 409 -12.42 19.15 6.45
CA PHE A 409 -12.51 20.43 5.74
C PHE A 409 -13.91 20.69 5.21
N TYR A 410 -14.60 19.68 4.68
CA TYR A 410 -15.96 19.85 4.18
C TYR A 410 -16.95 20.20 5.29
N ARG A 411 -16.88 19.52 6.45
CA ARG A 411 -17.73 19.82 7.61
C ARG A 411 -17.46 21.21 8.19
N MET A 412 -16.21 21.63 8.17
CA MET A 412 -15.78 22.92 8.69
C MET A 412 -16.18 24.09 7.76
N SER A 413 -16.16 23.91 6.44
CA SER A 413 -16.22 25.02 5.49
C SER A 413 -17.21 24.85 4.33
N GLY A 414 -17.76 23.65 4.14
CA GLY A 414 -18.54 23.27 2.94
C GLY A 414 -17.70 23.09 1.67
N LYS A 415 -16.38 23.28 1.73
CA LYS A 415 -15.49 23.18 0.57
C LYS A 415 -14.91 21.77 0.41
N LYS A 416 -14.92 21.26 -0.82
CA LYS A 416 -14.22 20.02 -1.20
C LYS A 416 -12.78 20.38 -1.54
N ILE A 417 -11.81 19.75 -0.86
CA ILE A 417 -10.38 20.04 -1.03
C ILE A 417 -9.71 19.20 -2.12
N PHE A 418 -10.24 18.00 -2.43
CA PHE A 418 -9.77 17.15 -3.50
C PHE A 418 -10.58 17.31 -4.78
N SER A 419 -9.96 16.97 -5.92
CA SER A 419 -10.62 16.89 -7.23
C SER A 419 -11.74 15.85 -7.26
N ALA A 420 -12.58 15.89 -8.30
CA ALA A 420 -13.65 14.91 -8.50
C ALA A 420 -13.13 13.49 -8.73
N ASP A 421 -11.86 13.33 -9.09
CA ASP A 421 -11.23 12.03 -9.33
C ASP A 421 -11.13 11.17 -8.07
N LEU A 422 -11.10 11.80 -6.89
CA LEU A 422 -11.13 11.09 -5.59
C LEU A 422 -12.24 10.01 -5.55
N LYS A 423 -13.42 10.32 -6.09
CA LYS A 423 -14.57 9.39 -6.11
C LYS A 423 -14.39 8.19 -7.03
N LYS A 424 -13.42 8.21 -7.94
CA LYS A 424 -13.16 7.12 -8.89
C LYS A 424 -12.29 6.01 -8.27
N VAL A 425 -11.46 6.36 -7.29
CA VAL A 425 -10.45 5.45 -6.72
C VAL A 425 -11.04 4.22 -6.04
N PRO A 426 -12.13 4.29 -5.24
CA PRO A 426 -12.71 3.12 -4.59
C PRO A 426 -13.17 2.02 -5.55
N TYR A 427 -13.53 2.38 -6.76
CA TYR A 427 -13.91 1.42 -7.79
C TYR A 427 -12.75 0.51 -8.23
N PHE A 428 -11.50 0.95 -8.08
CA PHE A 428 -10.35 0.09 -8.35
C PHE A 428 -10.42 -1.19 -7.52
N TRP A 429 -10.68 -1.10 -6.23
CA TRP A 429 -10.78 -2.27 -5.35
C TRP A 429 -12.00 -3.13 -5.65
N ILE A 430 -13.11 -2.55 -6.15
CA ILE A 430 -14.26 -3.31 -6.64
C ILE A 430 -13.87 -4.16 -7.85
N TYR A 431 -13.14 -3.58 -8.82
CA TYR A 431 -12.67 -4.30 -9.99
C TYR A 431 -11.61 -5.37 -9.67
N MET A 432 -10.78 -5.13 -8.64
CA MET A 432 -9.77 -6.11 -8.18
C MET A 432 -10.38 -7.33 -7.48
N ARG A 433 -11.65 -7.29 -7.10
CA ARG A 433 -12.29 -8.42 -6.43
C ARG A 433 -12.39 -9.63 -7.32
N ILE A 434 -12.17 -10.80 -6.72
CA ILE A 434 -12.30 -12.10 -7.36
C ILE A 434 -13.48 -12.86 -6.75
N PRO A 435 -14.08 -13.83 -7.47
CA PRO A 435 -15.31 -14.51 -7.07
C PRO A 435 -15.28 -15.23 -5.72
N ASP A 436 -14.13 -15.64 -5.21
CA ASP A 436 -13.99 -16.24 -3.88
C ASP A 436 -14.02 -15.24 -2.71
N GLY A 437 -14.24 -13.95 -2.99
CA GLY A 437 -14.32 -12.89 -2.01
C GLY A 437 -12.98 -12.25 -1.65
N GLU A 438 -11.91 -12.66 -2.31
CA GLU A 438 -10.58 -12.06 -2.19
C GLU A 438 -10.34 -10.97 -3.24
N MET A 439 -9.13 -10.44 -3.34
CA MET A 439 -8.70 -9.52 -4.40
C MET A 439 -7.51 -10.07 -5.16
N LEU A 440 -7.35 -9.66 -6.41
CA LEU A 440 -6.06 -9.73 -7.09
C LEU A 440 -5.02 -9.01 -6.23
N ARG A 441 -3.79 -9.47 -6.28
CA ARG A 441 -2.71 -8.93 -5.47
C ARG A 441 -2.09 -7.71 -6.14
N ASP A 442 -1.85 -6.64 -5.38
CA ASP A 442 -1.22 -5.44 -5.90
C ASP A 442 -0.47 -4.74 -4.76
N GLY A 443 0.82 -4.49 -4.94
CA GLY A 443 1.70 -3.95 -3.91
C GLY A 443 1.83 -4.86 -2.69
N ASP A 444 2.21 -4.27 -1.56
CA ASP A 444 2.40 -5.01 -0.31
C ASP A 444 1.07 -5.52 0.26
N ILE A 445 0.93 -6.84 0.38
CA ILE A 445 -0.22 -7.52 0.96
C ILE A 445 0.20 -8.38 2.14
N PHE A 446 -0.39 -8.14 3.33
CA PHE A 446 0.01 -8.77 4.59
C PHE A 446 -0.37 -10.23 4.74
N THR A 447 -1.47 -10.65 4.14
CA THR A 447 -2.01 -11.99 4.34
C THR A 447 -2.25 -12.68 3.03
N SER A 448 -2.25 -14.02 3.09
CA SER A 448 -2.61 -14.83 1.95
C SER A 448 -4.07 -14.59 1.58
N GLY A 449 -4.30 -13.88 0.49
CA GLY A 449 -5.56 -13.80 -0.19
C GLY A 449 -6.73 -13.16 0.54
N LYS A 450 -6.72 -13.13 1.85
CA LYS A 450 -7.81 -12.52 2.61
C LYS A 450 -7.72 -11.01 2.56
N TYR A 451 -8.86 -10.37 2.35
CA TYR A 451 -9.02 -8.96 2.54
C TYR A 451 -8.43 -8.52 3.87
N TRP A 452 -7.59 -7.54 3.82
CA TRP A 452 -7.55 -6.62 4.91
C TRP A 452 -8.92 -5.92 4.94
N SER A 453 -9.73 -6.16 6.00
CA SER A 453 -11.03 -5.51 6.13
C SER A 453 -10.83 -3.99 6.07
N TYR A 454 -11.39 -3.34 5.07
CA TYR A 454 -11.36 -1.90 4.91
C TYR A 454 -12.75 -1.27 5.06
N ALA A 455 -13.55 -1.79 5.99
CA ALA A 455 -14.86 -1.22 6.30
C ALA A 455 -14.76 0.28 6.67
N PHE A 456 -13.67 0.70 7.33
CA PHE A 456 -13.39 2.11 7.61
C PHE A 456 -13.29 2.94 6.32
N ASN A 457 -12.50 2.49 5.36
CA ASN A 457 -12.36 3.17 4.08
C ASN A 457 -13.68 3.19 3.30
N ALA A 458 -14.33 2.01 3.16
CA ALA A 458 -15.60 1.90 2.46
C ALA A 458 -16.69 2.80 3.07
N PHE A 459 -16.69 2.97 4.41
CA PHE A 459 -17.56 3.91 5.09
C PHE A 459 -17.32 5.36 4.67
N LEU A 460 -16.07 5.79 4.71
CA LEU A 460 -15.71 7.15 4.32
C LEU A 460 -16.00 7.42 2.85
N ASP A 461 -15.72 6.44 2.00
CA ASP A 461 -15.92 6.53 0.55
C ASP A 461 -17.39 6.73 0.18
N TYR A 462 -18.29 5.87 0.69
CA TYR A 462 -19.69 6.01 0.34
C TYR A 462 -20.32 7.25 0.93
N THR A 463 -19.95 7.62 2.15
CA THR A 463 -20.52 8.81 2.80
C THR A 463 -20.07 10.10 2.09
N TYR A 464 -18.79 10.20 1.72
CA TYR A 464 -18.27 11.39 1.04
C TYR A 464 -18.74 11.50 -0.42
N SER A 465 -18.88 10.36 -1.09
CA SER A 465 -19.32 10.30 -2.49
C SER A 465 -20.83 10.31 -2.64
N ASN A 466 -21.58 9.99 -1.58
CA ASN A 466 -23.02 9.71 -1.60
C ASN A 466 -23.36 8.64 -2.64
N ASP A 467 -22.66 7.51 -2.57
CA ASP A 467 -22.67 6.47 -3.61
C ASP A 467 -23.32 5.17 -3.08
N PRO A 468 -24.45 4.73 -3.64
CA PRO A 468 -25.17 3.54 -3.19
C PRO A 468 -24.40 2.23 -3.39
N LEU A 469 -23.57 2.12 -4.46
CA LEU A 469 -22.71 0.94 -4.68
C LEU A 469 -21.62 0.84 -3.62
N LEU A 470 -20.96 1.95 -3.28
CA LEU A 470 -19.96 1.99 -2.22
C LEU A 470 -20.60 1.73 -0.85
N LYS A 471 -21.87 2.11 -0.62
CA LYS A 471 -22.64 1.71 0.57
C LYS A 471 -22.89 0.20 0.58
N GLY A 472 -23.23 -0.39 -0.56
CA GLY A 472 -23.35 -1.86 -0.72
C GLY A 472 -22.03 -2.56 -0.38
N GLU A 473 -20.92 -2.00 -0.84
CA GLU A 473 -19.58 -2.48 -0.54
C GLU A 473 -19.25 -2.42 0.96
N PHE A 474 -19.58 -1.32 1.64
CA PHE A 474 -19.45 -1.19 3.09
C PHE A 474 -20.22 -2.29 3.85
N ILE A 475 -21.49 -2.52 3.47
CA ILE A 475 -22.32 -3.56 4.10
C ILE A 475 -21.70 -4.95 3.88
N ARG A 476 -21.25 -5.23 2.68
CA ARG A 476 -20.59 -6.49 2.32
C ARG A 476 -19.29 -6.75 3.12
N GLN A 477 -18.59 -5.69 3.55
CA GLN A 477 -17.38 -5.74 4.39
C GLN A 477 -17.66 -5.92 5.89
N ASP A 478 -18.87 -6.36 6.28
CA ASP A 478 -19.33 -6.39 7.67
C ASP A 478 -19.35 -4.98 8.31
N GLY A 479 -19.67 -3.99 7.49
CA GLY A 479 -19.62 -2.58 7.87
C GLY A 479 -20.53 -2.22 9.04
N MET A 480 -21.68 -2.87 9.20
CA MET A 480 -22.56 -2.60 10.34
C MET A 480 -21.96 -3.03 11.69
N ASN A 481 -21.17 -4.09 11.72
CA ASN A 481 -20.40 -4.45 12.93
C ASN A 481 -19.28 -3.43 13.20
N TRP A 482 -18.64 -2.95 12.15
CA TRP A 482 -17.68 -1.85 12.26
C TRP A 482 -18.36 -0.56 12.78
N ALA A 483 -19.54 -0.22 12.27
CA ALA A 483 -20.33 0.95 12.69
C ALA A 483 -20.67 0.93 14.19
N LYS A 484 -21.05 -0.23 14.74
CA LYS A 484 -21.30 -0.40 16.18
C LYS A 484 -20.03 -0.10 17.01
N LYS A 485 -18.86 -0.48 16.54
CA LYS A 485 -17.57 -0.22 17.21
C LYS A 485 -17.10 1.23 17.04
N ASN A 486 -17.53 1.92 15.97
CA ASN A 486 -17.12 3.28 15.63
C ASN A 486 -18.33 4.22 15.59
N ALA A 487 -19.23 4.06 16.58
CA ALA A 487 -20.58 4.64 16.59
C ALA A 487 -20.58 6.15 16.39
N VAL A 488 -19.69 6.91 17.03
CA VAL A 488 -19.64 8.37 16.92
C VAL A 488 -19.36 8.80 15.49
N LEU A 489 -18.32 8.24 14.85
CA LEU A 489 -17.98 8.57 13.46
C LEU A 489 -19.10 8.18 12.50
N PHE A 490 -19.69 7.01 12.72
CA PHE A 490 -20.80 6.53 11.91
C PHE A 490 -22.00 7.49 11.99
N LEU A 491 -22.43 7.87 13.19
CA LEU A 491 -23.58 8.77 13.39
C LEU A 491 -23.33 10.19 12.88
N LEU A 492 -22.10 10.64 12.88
CA LEU A 492 -21.71 11.93 12.32
C LEU A 492 -21.86 12.01 10.80
N LEU A 493 -21.60 10.91 10.08
CA LEU A 493 -21.42 10.96 8.63
C LEU A 493 -22.43 10.13 7.85
N ASN A 494 -23.04 9.09 8.45
CA ASN A 494 -23.99 8.21 7.71
C ASN A 494 -25.28 8.95 7.39
N ASP A 495 -25.67 8.90 6.12
CA ASP A 495 -27.01 9.25 5.65
C ASP A 495 -27.84 7.97 5.51
N SER A 496 -28.80 7.77 6.42
CA SER A 496 -29.70 6.60 6.41
C SER A 496 -30.71 6.62 5.26
N SER A 497 -30.87 7.74 4.57
CA SER A 497 -31.72 7.84 3.39
C SER A 497 -31.10 7.21 2.15
N LEU A 498 -29.76 7.18 2.08
CA LEU A 498 -29.01 6.51 1.02
C LEU A 498 -29.21 5.00 1.10
N LYS A 499 -29.85 4.41 0.10
CA LYS A 499 -30.05 2.94 0.02
C LYS A 499 -28.80 2.29 -0.57
N ALA A 500 -28.40 1.16 0.03
CA ALA A 500 -27.30 0.38 -0.49
C ALA A 500 -27.72 -0.37 -1.78
N GLU A 501 -26.84 -0.37 -2.76
CA GLU A 501 -26.96 -1.16 -3.99
C GLU A 501 -25.93 -2.30 -3.94
N SER A 502 -26.41 -3.55 -4.00
CA SER A 502 -25.55 -4.74 -3.93
C SER A 502 -25.15 -5.28 -5.30
N SER A 503 -25.95 -5.03 -6.36
CA SER A 503 -25.63 -5.49 -7.71
C SER A 503 -24.56 -4.62 -8.35
N LEU A 504 -23.55 -5.27 -8.94
CA LEU A 504 -22.51 -4.62 -9.74
C LEU A 504 -22.79 -4.67 -11.26
N ASP A 505 -23.95 -5.20 -11.68
CA ASP A 505 -24.25 -5.44 -13.11
C ASP A 505 -24.30 -4.18 -13.96
N ARG A 506 -24.47 -3.01 -13.35
CA ARG A 506 -24.37 -1.72 -14.03
C ARG A 506 -22.92 -1.31 -14.38
N LEU A 507 -21.92 -1.97 -13.78
CA LEU A 507 -20.54 -1.67 -14.08
C LEU A 507 -20.07 -2.42 -15.33
N PRO A 508 -19.35 -1.76 -16.25
CA PRO A 508 -18.72 -2.44 -17.37
C PRO A 508 -17.82 -3.59 -16.94
N LEU A 509 -17.75 -4.64 -17.73
CA LEU A 509 -16.86 -5.78 -17.44
C LEU A 509 -15.38 -5.47 -17.65
N THR A 510 -15.06 -4.39 -18.36
CA THR A 510 -13.68 -3.90 -18.52
C THR A 510 -13.58 -2.46 -18.04
N ARG A 511 -12.53 -2.17 -17.27
CA ARG A 511 -12.20 -0.82 -16.87
C ARG A 511 -10.72 -0.51 -17.08
N TYR A 512 -10.46 0.59 -17.75
CA TYR A 512 -9.14 1.16 -17.89
C TYR A 512 -8.91 2.22 -16.79
N PHE A 513 -7.80 2.11 -16.10
CA PHE A 513 -7.28 3.05 -15.12
C PHE A 513 -6.14 3.83 -15.80
N SER A 514 -6.34 5.11 -16.05
CA SER A 514 -5.47 5.93 -16.89
C SER A 514 -4.13 6.32 -16.23
N ASP A 515 -3.42 7.27 -16.83
CA ASP A 515 -2.28 7.90 -16.21
C ASP A 515 -2.68 8.53 -14.84
N PRO A 516 -1.74 8.53 -13.86
CA PRO A 516 -0.31 8.21 -13.97
C PRO A 516 0.06 6.75 -13.72
N LEU A 517 -0.86 5.85 -13.47
CA LEU A 517 -0.55 4.46 -13.10
C LEU A 517 -0.71 3.47 -14.26
N GLY A 518 -1.71 3.65 -15.10
CA GLY A 518 -1.99 2.85 -16.29
C GLY A 518 -2.22 1.36 -16.00
N SER A 519 -3.47 0.89 -16.05
CA SER A 519 -3.80 -0.54 -15.99
C SER A 519 -5.19 -0.81 -16.56
N MET A 520 -5.48 -2.07 -16.87
CA MET A 520 -6.80 -2.48 -17.32
C MET A 520 -7.20 -3.77 -16.58
N ILE A 521 -8.41 -3.79 -16.05
CA ILE A 521 -8.99 -4.97 -15.42
C ILE A 521 -10.18 -5.41 -16.25
N CYS A 522 -10.18 -6.69 -16.62
CA CYS A 522 -11.20 -7.33 -17.43
C CYS A 522 -11.86 -8.45 -16.63
N ARG A 523 -13.16 -8.59 -16.84
CA ARG A 523 -13.99 -9.59 -16.16
C ARG A 523 -14.91 -10.25 -17.17
N THR A 524 -15.40 -11.45 -16.85
CA THR A 524 -16.47 -12.10 -17.62
C THR A 524 -17.81 -12.04 -16.90
N GLY A 525 -17.81 -11.63 -15.63
CA GLY A 525 -19.02 -11.40 -14.82
C GLY A 525 -18.70 -10.78 -13.46
N TRP A 526 -19.75 -10.60 -12.63
CA TRP A 526 -19.68 -9.98 -11.31
C TRP A 526 -20.09 -10.94 -10.17
N SER A 527 -20.02 -12.25 -10.41
CA SER A 527 -20.33 -13.24 -9.37
C SER A 527 -19.36 -13.17 -8.18
N PHE A 528 -19.88 -13.44 -6.98
CA PHE A 528 -19.10 -13.68 -5.77
C PHE A 528 -19.13 -15.15 -5.34
N ASP A 529 -19.47 -16.04 -6.25
CA ASP A 529 -19.41 -17.49 -6.03
C ASP A 529 -18.10 -18.02 -6.62
N ARG A 530 -17.26 -18.62 -5.79
CA ARG A 530 -16.00 -19.24 -6.18
C ARG A 530 -16.14 -20.33 -7.25
N ASN A 531 -17.32 -20.93 -7.39
CA ASN A 531 -17.63 -21.94 -8.39
C ASN A 531 -18.18 -21.36 -9.70
N SER A 532 -18.33 -20.05 -9.76
CA SER A 532 -18.81 -19.38 -10.97
C SER A 532 -17.87 -19.57 -12.16
N SER A 533 -18.40 -19.30 -13.35
CA SER A 533 -17.62 -19.25 -14.60
C SER A 533 -16.96 -17.89 -14.84
N ASP A 534 -16.87 -17.04 -13.80
CA ASP A 534 -16.33 -15.71 -13.97
C ASP A 534 -14.80 -15.71 -13.83
N ALA A 535 -14.16 -15.17 -14.85
CA ALA A 535 -12.74 -14.90 -14.85
C ALA A 535 -12.46 -13.42 -14.55
N VAL A 536 -11.34 -13.16 -13.90
CA VAL A 536 -10.82 -11.79 -13.62
C VAL A 536 -9.37 -11.72 -14.07
N ILE A 537 -9.07 -10.74 -14.91
CA ILE A 537 -7.76 -10.55 -15.51
C ILE A 537 -7.29 -9.12 -15.23
N GLU A 538 -6.13 -8.96 -14.65
CA GLU A 538 -5.41 -7.68 -14.63
C GLU A 538 -4.34 -7.66 -15.71
N MET A 539 -4.31 -6.59 -16.50
CA MET A 539 -3.24 -6.23 -17.40
C MET A 539 -2.61 -4.95 -16.85
N LYS A 540 -1.51 -5.09 -16.12
CA LYS A 540 -0.83 -3.96 -15.51
C LYS A 540 -0.02 -3.22 -16.57
N GLY A 541 -0.26 -1.94 -16.69
CA GLY A 541 0.45 -1.08 -17.61
C GLY A 541 1.70 -0.46 -16.99
N ALA A 542 1.96 0.78 -17.36
CA ALA A 542 3.06 1.59 -16.86
C ALA A 542 2.67 3.07 -16.86
N GLY A 543 3.45 3.89 -16.19
CA GLY A 543 3.25 5.33 -16.07
C GLY A 543 4.26 5.94 -15.12
N THR A 544 3.92 6.04 -13.83
CA THR A 544 4.80 6.58 -12.79
C THR A 544 5.04 5.53 -11.71
N TYR A 545 6.29 5.38 -11.30
CA TYR A 545 6.66 4.62 -10.11
C TYR A 545 6.66 5.54 -8.90
N PHE A 546 5.80 5.29 -7.95
CA PHE A 546 5.62 6.11 -6.74
C PHE A 546 6.48 5.65 -5.56
N GLY A 547 7.06 4.45 -5.65
CA GLY A 547 7.88 3.88 -4.60
C GLY A 547 7.10 3.35 -3.40
N ASN A 548 7.76 3.24 -2.24
CA ASN A 548 7.21 2.73 -0.99
C ASN A 548 6.63 1.31 -1.13
N HIS A 549 5.31 1.13 -1.03
CA HIS A 549 4.64 -0.19 -1.11
C HIS A 549 4.28 -0.62 -2.54
N GLN A 550 4.61 0.17 -3.55
CA GLN A 550 4.49 -0.22 -4.95
C GLN A 550 5.63 -1.18 -5.33
N HIS A 551 5.31 -2.20 -6.11
CA HIS A 551 6.28 -3.19 -6.58
C HIS A 551 6.91 -2.81 -7.93
N LEU A 552 7.97 -3.53 -8.31
CA LEU A 552 8.64 -3.40 -9.62
C LEU A 552 7.99 -4.36 -10.62
N ASP A 553 6.76 -4.04 -11.00
CA ASP A 553 5.82 -4.93 -11.68
C ASP A 553 5.10 -4.28 -12.89
N ALA A 554 5.66 -3.21 -13.44
CA ALA A 554 5.14 -2.62 -14.66
C ALA A 554 5.10 -3.65 -15.79
N GLY A 555 3.95 -3.78 -16.46
CA GLY A 555 3.75 -4.79 -17.50
C GLY A 555 3.39 -6.18 -16.98
N ALA A 556 3.17 -6.38 -15.69
CA ALA A 556 2.72 -7.66 -15.15
C ALA A 556 1.24 -7.94 -15.47
N PHE A 557 0.81 -9.17 -15.21
CA PHE A 557 -0.58 -9.58 -15.34
C PHE A 557 -0.95 -10.62 -14.29
N GLN A 558 -2.24 -10.72 -13.99
CA GLN A 558 -2.82 -11.74 -13.12
C GLN A 558 -4.04 -12.36 -13.79
N ILE A 559 -4.30 -13.64 -13.53
CA ILE A 559 -5.47 -14.36 -14.03
C ILE A 559 -6.08 -15.18 -12.89
N TYR A 560 -7.32 -14.91 -12.61
CA TYR A 560 -8.15 -15.71 -11.71
C TYR A 560 -9.26 -16.41 -12.50
N TYR A 561 -9.42 -17.69 -12.26
CA TYR A 561 -10.60 -18.47 -12.66
C TYR A 561 -10.70 -19.69 -11.78
N ARG A 562 -11.73 -19.74 -10.91
CA ARG A 562 -11.89 -20.82 -9.92
C ARG A 562 -10.60 -21.06 -9.11
N GLY A 563 -9.97 -19.99 -8.69
CA GLY A 563 -8.68 -19.90 -8.03
C GLY A 563 -7.63 -19.18 -8.87
N MET A 564 -6.51 -18.77 -8.25
CA MET A 564 -5.43 -18.09 -8.93
C MET A 564 -4.71 -19.03 -9.90
N LEU A 565 -4.59 -18.62 -11.15
CA LEU A 565 -3.91 -19.34 -12.22
C LEU A 565 -2.58 -18.67 -12.60
N ALA A 566 -2.58 -17.37 -12.87
CA ALA A 566 -1.37 -16.58 -12.98
C ALA A 566 -1.30 -15.68 -11.75
N ALA A 567 -0.42 -16.03 -10.82
CA ALA A 567 -0.35 -15.41 -9.50
C ALA A 567 0.69 -14.29 -9.46
N ASP A 568 0.41 -13.28 -8.67
CA ASP A 568 1.41 -12.33 -8.17
C ASP A 568 1.94 -12.92 -6.85
N LEU A 569 3.22 -13.30 -6.82
CA LEU A 569 3.85 -13.88 -5.64
C LEU A 569 4.42 -12.79 -4.72
N GLY A 570 4.77 -13.19 -3.53
CA GLY A 570 5.26 -12.33 -2.48
C GLY A 570 4.24 -12.19 -1.35
N LEU A 571 4.73 -12.10 -0.14
CA LEU A 571 3.93 -11.87 1.06
C LEU A 571 4.64 -10.83 1.90
N TYR A 572 4.03 -9.67 2.03
CA TYR A 572 4.59 -8.62 2.86
C TYR A 572 4.49 -8.98 4.34
N CYS A 573 5.62 -8.99 5.01
CA CYS A 573 5.71 -9.19 6.45
C CYS A 573 6.23 -7.92 7.14
N PHE A 574 7.32 -7.36 6.61
CA PHE A 574 7.90 -6.13 7.10
C PHE A 574 8.78 -5.46 6.03
N TYR A 575 8.76 -4.12 6.03
CA TYR A 575 9.49 -3.30 5.06
C TYR A 575 11.01 -3.47 5.20
N GLY A 576 11.68 -3.71 4.07
CA GLY A 576 13.13 -3.73 3.99
C GLY A 576 13.81 -5.02 4.47
N THR A 577 13.04 -6.08 4.80
CA THR A 577 13.65 -7.39 5.07
C THR A 577 14.35 -7.95 3.81
N PRO A 578 15.34 -8.83 3.94
CA PRO A 578 16.00 -9.44 2.77
C PRO A 578 15.03 -10.10 1.78
N TYR A 579 13.96 -10.74 2.27
CA TYR A 579 12.90 -11.29 1.43
C TYR A 579 12.09 -10.18 0.73
N ASP A 580 11.73 -9.12 1.44
CA ASP A 580 10.94 -8.02 0.90
C ASP A 580 11.67 -7.32 -0.26
N ILE A 581 12.94 -6.95 -0.06
CA ILE A 581 13.72 -6.18 -1.04
C ILE A 581 14.34 -7.02 -2.16
N ASN A 582 14.37 -8.36 -2.06
CA ASN A 582 14.97 -9.24 -3.07
C ASN A 582 13.97 -10.16 -3.76
N PHE A 583 12.77 -10.36 -3.20
CA PHE A 583 11.74 -11.20 -3.80
C PHE A 583 10.38 -10.49 -3.86
N ASN A 584 9.76 -10.17 -2.71
CA ASN A 584 8.40 -9.65 -2.65
C ASN A 584 8.15 -8.45 -3.59
N LYS A 585 9.03 -7.44 -3.54
CA LYS A 585 8.91 -6.20 -4.33
C LYS A 585 9.57 -6.26 -5.69
N ARG A 586 10.18 -7.40 -6.05
CA ARG A 586 11.01 -7.52 -7.23
C ARG A 586 10.27 -8.20 -8.38
N SER A 587 10.70 -7.84 -9.58
CA SER A 587 10.14 -8.35 -10.83
C SER A 587 10.08 -9.88 -10.91
N ILE A 588 10.99 -10.57 -10.22
CA ILE A 588 11.02 -12.04 -10.19
C ILE A 588 9.77 -12.67 -9.52
N ALA A 589 9.05 -11.91 -8.67
CA ALA A 589 7.81 -12.37 -8.05
C ALA A 589 6.56 -12.13 -8.93
N HIS A 590 6.69 -11.43 -10.07
CA HIS A 590 5.58 -10.98 -10.91
C HIS A 590 5.62 -11.58 -12.31
N ASN A 591 4.47 -11.60 -13.00
CA ASN A 591 4.32 -12.20 -14.35
C ASN A 591 4.74 -11.22 -15.45
N LEU A 592 6.03 -11.19 -15.78
CA LEU A 592 6.61 -10.22 -16.71
C LEU A 592 7.90 -10.78 -17.37
N MET A 593 8.65 -9.92 -18.08
CA MET A 593 9.94 -10.28 -18.63
C MET A 593 11.07 -10.06 -17.62
N LEU A 594 12.01 -10.98 -17.54
CA LEU A 594 13.31 -10.74 -16.93
C LEU A 594 14.38 -10.68 -18.03
N VAL A 595 15.29 -9.74 -17.91
CA VAL A 595 16.45 -9.59 -18.79
C VAL A 595 17.70 -9.55 -17.94
N PHE A 596 18.49 -10.61 -17.98
CA PHE A 596 19.62 -10.80 -17.08
C PHE A 596 20.92 -10.30 -17.72
N ASP A 597 21.42 -9.18 -17.18
CA ASP A 597 22.79 -8.71 -17.37
C ASP A 597 23.59 -9.08 -16.11
N PRO A 598 24.56 -9.99 -16.20
CA PRO A 598 25.33 -10.42 -15.03
C PRO A 598 26.18 -9.29 -14.39
N ALA A 599 26.43 -8.22 -15.12
CA ALA A 599 27.18 -7.06 -14.62
C ALA A 599 26.29 -6.00 -13.92
N GLU A 600 24.95 -6.12 -14.02
CA GLU A 600 24.02 -5.16 -13.41
C GLU A 600 24.10 -5.22 -11.89
N LYS A 601 24.20 -4.06 -11.27
CA LYS A 601 24.25 -3.91 -9.81
C LYS A 601 23.06 -3.12 -9.32
N PHE A 602 22.49 -3.57 -8.23
CA PHE A 602 21.42 -2.89 -7.51
C PHE A 602 21.94 -2.35 -6.17
N SER A 603 21.35 -1.24 -5.70
CA SER A 603 21.72 -0.59 -4.43
C SER A 603 21.12 -1.31 -3.21
N GLU A 604 21.59 -0.98 -2.02
CA GLU A 604 20.98 -1.30 -0.72
C GLU A 604 20.80 -2.81 -0.44
N GLY A 605 21.78 -3.63 -0.77
CA GLY A 605 21.74 -5.08 -0.49
C GLY A 605 20.81 -5.88 -1.39
N ARG A 606 20.30 -5.26 -2.47
CA ARG A 606 19.46 -5.93 -3.46
C ARG A 606 20.31 -6.77 -4.42
N GLY A 607 19.87 -8.00 -4.63
CA GLY A 607 20.46 -8.90 -5.63
C GLY A 607 19.97 -8.59 -7.05
N ASN A 608 20.73 -9.05 -8.05
CA ASN A 608 20.31 -9.00 -9.44
C ASN A 608 19.27 -10.09 -9.71
N ASP A 609 18.03 -9.70 -9.97
CA ASP A 609 16.92 -10.59 -10.32
C ASP A 609 16.60 -10.58 -11.83
N GLY A 610 17.40 -9.88 -12.64
CA GLY A 610 17.15 -9.66 -14.06
C GLY A 610 15.94 -8.79 -14.36
N GLY A 611 15.29 -8.24 -13.34
CA GLY A 611 14.04 -7.48 -13.45
C GLY A 611 14.23 -6.01 -13.74
N GLN A 612 13.21 -5.25 -13.37
CA GLN A 612 13.16 -3.80 -13.48
C GLN A 612 14.13 -3.15 -12.49
N GLN A 613 14.65 -1.99 -12.88
CA GLN A 613 15.52 -1.21 -12.02
C GLN A 613 14.74 -0.59 -10.85
N VAL A 614 15.44 -0.34 -9.75
CA VAL A 614 14.87 0.39 -8.61
C VAL A 614 14.90 1.88 -8.93
N LEU A 615 13.75 2.40 -9.32
CA LEU A 615 13.57 3.81 -9.65
C LEU A 615 13.43 4.66 -8.39
N SER A 616 13.79 5.93 -8.49
CA SER A 616 13.39 6.93 -7.50
C SER A 616 11.86 7.10 -7.53
N ALA A 617 11.28 7.46 -6.38
CA ALA A 617 9.86 7.79 -6.34
C ALA A 617 9.51 8.91 -7.34
N TYR A 618 8.34 8.82 -7.95
CA TYR A 618 7.83 9.72 -9.00
C TYR A 618 8.56 9.67 -10.34
N SER A 619 9.38 8.64 -10.57
CA SER A 619 10.03 8.42 -11.87
C SER A 619 9.09 7.71 -12.85
N PRO A 620 9.17 8.03 -14.16
CA PRO A 620 8.44 7.28 -15.17
C PRO A 620 8.99 5.85 -15.29
N ASN A 621 8.11 4.86 -15.35
CA ASN A 621 8.45 3.44 -15.57
C ASN A 621 7.90 2.89 -16.89
N GLY A 622 7.50 3.76 -17.82
CA GLY A 622 6.95 3.42 -19.11
C GLY A 622 5.74 4.27 -19.47
N LYS A 623 5.05 3.89 -20.52
CA LYS A 623 3.83 4.57 -20.96
C LYS A 623 2.88 3.65 -21.71
N ILE A 624 1.58 3.95 -21.64
CA ILE A 624 0.57 3.32 -22.48
C ILE A 624 0.68 3.86 -23.89
N LEU A 625 0.80 2.96 -24.88
CA LEU A 625 0.88 3.29 -26.30
C LEU A 625 -0.47 3.19 -26.99
N ALA A 626 -1.29 2.21 -26.58
CA ALA A 626 -2.64 2.03 -27.11
C ALA A 626 -3.52 1.29 -26.10
N ARG A 627 -4.83 1.56 -26.17
CA ARG A 627 -5.84 0.90 -25.36
C ARG A 627 -7.19 0.90 -26.05
N ASP A 628 -7.88 -0.24 -26.04
CA ASP A 628 -9.25 -0.34 -26.55
C ASP A 628 -9.99 -1.52 -25.92
N PHE A 629 -11.31 -1.47 -25.93
CA PHE A 629 -12.18 -2.59 -25.57
C PHE A 629 -13.55 -2.39 -26.21
N GLY A 630 -14.18 -3.49 -26.59
CA GLY A 630 -15.46 -3.40 -27.28
C GLY A 630 -15.88 -4.69 -27.98
N PRO A 631 -16.77 -4.61 -28.98
CA PRO A 631 -17.48 -3.42 -29.47
C PRO A 631 -18.54 -2.89 -28.47
N ASP A 632 -19.11 -3.76 -27.63
CA ASP A 632 -19.98 -3.37 -26.52
C ASP A 632 -19.14 -2.92 -25.33
N LEU A 633 -19.32 -1.69 -24.90
CA LEU A 633 -18.54 -1.13 -23.77
C LEU A 633 -18.96 -1.72 -22.41
N GLN A 634 -20.19 -2.23 -22.28
CA GLN A 634 -20.67 -2.86 -21.04
C GLN A 634 -20.17 -4.31 -20.93
N LYS A 635 -20.16 -5.04 -22.02
CA LYS A 635 -19.72 -6.45 -22.11
C LYS A 635 -18.76 -6.65 -23.27
N PRO A 636 -17.52 -6.14 -23.17
CA PRO A 636 -16.55 -6.20 -24.26
C PRO A 636 -16.24 -7.63 -24.68
N LEU A 637 -16.16 -7.87 -25.98
CA LEU A 637 -15.67 -9.12 -26.57
C LEU A 637 -14.15 -9.18 -26.59
N PHE A 638 -13.48 -8.03 -26.55
CA PHE A 638 -12.04 -7.92 -26.45
C PHE A 638 -11.64 -6.75 -25.54
N SER A 639 -10.45 -6.84 -24.98
CA SER A 639 -9.78 -5.74 -24.27
C SER A 639 -8.31 -5.76 -24.64
N TYR A 640 -7.81 -4.63 -25.15
CA TYR A 640 -6.46 -4.47 -25.66
C TYR A 640 -5.71 -3.38 -24.91
N LEU A 641 -4.46 -3.67 -24.54
CA LEU A 641 -3.56 -2.73 -23.90
C LEU A 641 -2.15 -2.93 -24.44
N LYS A 642 -1.52 -1.86 -24.97
CA LYS A 642 -0.13 -1.87 -25.41
C LYS A 642 0.70 -0.91 -24.58
N VAL A 643 1.85 -1.37 -24.11
CA VAL A 643 2.70 -0.65 -23.15
C VAL A 643 4.13 -0.62 -23.65
N ASP A 644 4.76 0.55 -23.58
CA ASP A 644 6.22 0.69 -23.66
C ASP A 644 6.79 0.58 -22.26
N LEU A 645 7.69 -0.37 -22.05
CA LEU A 645 8.25 -0.74 -20.76
C LEU A 645 9.76 -0.52 -20.66
N ALA A 646 10.40 0.03 -21.70
CA ALA A 646 11.86 0.19 -21.72
C ALA A 646 12.35 1.02 -20.52
N ALA A 647 11.62 2.06 -20.14
CA ALA A 647 11.97 2.93 -19.01
C ALA A 647 11.91 2.24 -17.63
N ALA A 648 11.19 1.13 -17.49
CA ALA A 648 11.17 0.35 -16.24
C ALA A 648 12.48 -0.43 -16.02
N TYR A 649 13.19 -0.74 -17.10
CA TYR A 649 14.44 -1.47 -17.05
C TYR A 649 15.62 -0.50 -17.15
N SER A 650 16.81 -0.98 -16.76
CA SER A 650 18.04 -0.22 -16.93
C SER A 650 18.41 -0.13 -18.44
N ASN A 651 19.54 0.50 -18.74
CA ASN A 651 20.08 0.63 -20.10
C ASN A 651 20.45 -0.71 -20.78
N LYS A 652 20.17 -1.86 -20.17
CA LYS A 652 20.29 -3.19 -20.77
C LYS A 652 19.29 -3.41 -21.93
N LEU A 653 18.19 -2.66 -21.99
CA LEU A 653 17.21 -2.68 -23.06
C LEU A 653 17.31 -1.44 -23.94
N SER A 654 17.32 -1.63 -25.25
CA SER A 654 17.15 -0.56 -26.24
C SER A 654 15.69 -0.29 -26.60
N SER A 655 14.84 -1.31 -26.52
CA SER A 655 13.38 -1.18 -26.67
C SER A 655 12.66 -2.35 -26.00
N TYR A 656 11.43 -2.10 -25.52
CA TYR A 656 10.54 -3.14 -25.05
C TYR A 656 9.08 -2.69 -25.10
N THR A 657 8.26 -3.40 -25.89
CA THR A 657 6.81 -3.23 -25.86
C THR A 657 6.12 -4.53 -25.56
N ARG A 658 5.10 -4.47 -24.69
CA ARG A 658 4.18 -5.58 -24.42
C ARG A 658 2.78 -5.20 -24.90
N SER A 659 2.18 -6.07 -25.70
CA SER A 659 0.76 -6.01 -26.01
C SER A 659 0.01 -7.08 -25.24
N PHE A 660 -1.07 -6.70 -24.61
CA PHE A 660 -2.06 -7.59 -24.01
C PHE A 660 -3.32 -7.58 -24.85
N CYS A 661 -3.90 -8.74 -25.08
CA CYS A 661 -5.22 -8.86 -25.66
C CYS A 661 -6.02 -9.92 -24.90
N PHE A 662 -7.01 -9.50 -24.13
CA PHE A 662 -7.97 -10.40 -23.54
C PHE A 662 -9.18 -10.54 -24.46
N LEU A 663 -9.54 -11.79 -24.76
CA LEU A 663 -10.71 -12.18 -25.54
C LEU A 663 -11.74 -12.83 -24.63
N ASN A 664 -12.87 -12.18 -24.47
CA ASN A 664 -14.03 -12.77 -23.81
C ASN A 664 -14.74 -13.69 -24.81
N LEU A 665 -14.70 -15.00 -24.53
CA LEU A 665 -15.28 -16.00 -25.42
C LEU A 665 -16.76 -16.24 -25.16
N GLY A 666 -17.24 -15.95 -23.96
CA GLY A 666 -18.62 -16.22 -23.56
C GLY A 666 -18.95 -17.72 -23.48
N LEU A 667 -17.94 -18.61 -23.42
CA LEU A 667 -18.12 -20.05 -23.32
C LEU A 667 -18.11 -20.49 -21.85
N ASN A 668 -19.08 -21.31 -21.45
CA ASN A 668 -19.23 -21.73 -20.05
C ASN A 668 -18.02 -22.47 -19.48
N ASN A 669 -17.31 -23.26 -20.29
CA ASN A 669 -16.15 -24.06 -19.89
C ASN A 669 -14.81 -23.46 -20.30
N SER A 670 -14.81 -22.35 -21.02
CA SER A 670 -13.62 -21.60 -21.46
C SER A 670 -13.98 -20.12 -21.61
N PRO A 671 -14.06 -19.37 -20.50
CA PRO A 671 -14.60 -18.01 -20.50
C PRO A 671 -13.77 -17.02 -21.29
N GLY A 672 -12.47 -17.25 -21.43
CA GLY A 672 -11.62 -16.29 -22.14
C GLY A 672 -10.21 -16.77 -22.44
N VAL A 673 -9.50 -15.94 -23.18
CA VAL A 673 -8.09 -16.14 -23.57
C VAL A 673 -7.35 -14.82 -23.36
N LEU A 674 -6.22 -14.87 -22.66
CA LEU A 674 -5.27 -13.76 -22.65
C LEU A 674 -4.10 -14.06 -23.58
N ILE A 675 -3.81 -13.15 -24.49
CA ILE A 675 -2.64 -13.19 -25.37
C ILE A 675 -1.67 -12.10 -24.92
N THR A 676 -0.40 -12.48 -24.70
CA THR A 676 0.69 -11.51 -24.52
C THR A 676 1.65 -11.58 -25.68
N PHE A 677 2.02 -10.40 -26.21
CA PHE A 677 3.02 -10.31 -27.26
C PHE A 677 4.10 -9.31 -26.87
N ASP A 678 5.28 -9.84 -26.55
CA ASP A 678 6.46 -9.09 -26.14
C ASP A 678 7.43 -8.96 -27.32
N ARG A 679 7.83 -7.72 -27.61
CA ARG A 679 8.82 -7.35 -28.62
C ARG A 679 9.90 -6.57 -27.91
N LEU A 680 11.10 -7.14 -27.80
CA LEU A 680 12.18 -6.50 -27.06
C LEU A 680 13.52 -6.62 -27.77
N ALA A 681 14.36 -5.61 -27.58
CA ALA A 681 15.72 -5.57 -28.02
C ALA A 681 16.66 -5.21 -26.86
N THR A 682 17.72 -6.00 -26.72
CA THR A 682 18.78 -5.77 -25.74
C THR A 682 19.99 -5.09 -26.40
N VAL A 683 20.78 -4.36 -25.61
CA VAL A 683 22.02 -3.72 -26.10
C VAL A 683 23.10 -4.73 -26.44
N LYS A 684 23.05 -5.94 -25.83
CA LYS A 684 23.96 -7.05 -26.09
C LYS A 684 23.18 -8.34 -26.32
N PRO A 685 23.57 -9.17 -27.30
CA PRO A 685 22.85 -10.41 -27.62
C PRO A 685 22.94 -11.47 -26.54
N GLU A 686 24.00 -11.46 -25.70
CA GLU A 686 24.22 -12.42 -24.63
C GLU A 686 23.33 -12.20 -23.39
N PHE A 687 22.62 -11.07 -23.29
CA PHE A 687 21.69 -10.84 -22.19
C PHE A 687 20.50 -11.79 -22.31
N LYS A 688 20.39 -12.72 -21.34
CA LYS A 688 19.34 -13.72 -21.33
C LYS A 688 17.98 -13.09 -21.04
N LYS A 689 16.98 -13.46 -21.83
CA LYS A 689 15.61 -12.95 -21.76
C LYS A 689 14.68 -14.09 -21.35
N TYR A 690 13.89 -13.86 -20.31
CA TYR A 690 12.98 -14.84 -19.76
C TYR A 690 11.56 -14.24 -19.71
N TRP A 691 10.64 -14.83 -20.48
CA TRP A 691 9.21 -14.61 -20.21
C TRP A 691 8.82 -15.50 -19.05
N GLN A 692 8.20 -14.93 -18.00
CA GLN A 692 7.87 -15.73 -16.81
C GLN A 692 6.41 -15.60 -16.42
N ILE A 693 5.93 -16.69 -15.77
CA ILE A 693 4.64 -16.75 -15.07
C ILE A 693 4.82 -17.47 -13.74
N ASN A 694 4.12 -16.98 -12.74
CA ASN A 694 4.10 -17.53 -11.39
C ASN A 694 2.75 -18.20 -11.10
N SER A 695 2.77 -19.27 -10.32
CA SER A 695 1.58 -20.04 -9.94
C SER A 695 1.70 -20.58 -8.53
N TYR A 696 0.57 -20.89 -7.90
CA TYR A 696 0.57 -21.53 -6.58
C TYR A 696 0.86 -23.02 -6.65
N GLN A 697 0.49 -23.66 -7.76
CA GLN A 697 0.73 -25.09 -8.02
C GLN A 697 1.80 -25.27 -9.08
N LYS A 698 2.51 -26.43 -8.99
CA LYS A 698 3.52 -26.81 -9.98
C LYS A 698 2.86 -26.99 -11.36
N PRO A 699 3.30 -26.26 -12.39
CA PRO A 699 2.79 -26.47 -13.75
C PRO A 699 3.20 -27.81 -14.31
N GLU A 700 2.33 -28.38 -15.13
CA GLU A 700 2.60 -29.57 -15.94
C GLU A 700 3.13 -29.12 -17.32
N ILE A 701 4.36 -29.52 -17.64
CA ILE A 701 4.99 -29.15 -18.92
C ILE A 701 4.45 -30.02 -20.05
N THR A 702 4.12 -29.38 -21.16
CA THR A 702 3.61 -30.00 -22.40
C THR A 702 4.56 -29.70 -23.57
N THR A 703 4.31 -30.28 -24.73
CA THR A 703 5.10 -30.05 -25.96
C THR A 703 5.07 -28.56 -26.38
N ASP A 704 3.91 -27.91 -26.26
CA ASP A 704 3.71 -26.55 -26.75
C ASP A 704 3.78 -25.47 -25.67
N GLY A 705 3.95 -25.89 -24.40
CA GLY A 705 4.00 -24.99 -23.27
C GLY A 705 3.81 -25.71 -21.95
N PHE A 706 2.77 -25.36 -21.22
CA PHE A 706 2.46 -25.97 -19.92
C PHE A 706 1.01 -25.68 -19.48
N VAL A 707 0.55 -26.41 -18.47
CA VAL A 707 -0.76 -26.24 -17.86
C VAL A 707 -0.61 -25.91 -16.39
N ILE A 708 -1.28 -24.87 -15.93
CA ILE A 708 -1.42 -24.50 -14.51
C ILE A 708 -2.83 -24.85 -14.07
N THR A 709 -2.97 -25.59 -12.97
CA THR A 709 -4.26 -25.93 -12.38
C THR A 709 -4.41 -25.20 -11.04
N SER A 710 -5.58 -24.64 -10.76
CA SER A 710 -5.83 -23.96 -9.48
C SER A 710 -5.89 -24.95 -8.31
N ILE A 711 -5.75 -24.44 -7.08
CA ILE A 711 -5.75 -25.25 -5.84
C ILE A 711 -7.13 -25.88 -5.53
N GLN A 712 -8.18 -25.50 -6.22
CA GLN A 712 -9.56 -25.98 -5.96
C GLN A 712 -9.72 -27.47 -6.22
N PRO A 713 -10.03 -28.31 -5.22
CA PRO A 713 -10.06 -29.76 -5.40
C PRO A 713 -11.29 -30.25 -6.18
N GLU A 714 -12.46 -29.60 -6.03
CA GLU A 714 -13.71 -30.11 -6.57
C GLU A 714 -14.00 -29.62 -8.00
N ASN A 715 -13.67 -28.38 -8.29
CA ASN A 715 -13.94 -27.75 -9.58
C ASN A 715 -12.81 -26.80 -9.97
N PRO A 716 -11.60 -27.33 -10.26
CA PRO A 716 -10.45 -26.49 -10.53
C PRO A 716 -10.62 -25.76 -11.86
N GLY A 717 -10.11 -24.53 -11.89
CA GLY A 717 -9.77 -23.85 -13.13
C GLY A 717 -8.42 -24.30 -13.62
N LYS A 718 -8.17 -24.14 -14.92
CA LYS A 718 -6.84 -24.34 -15.50
C LYS A 718 -6.49 -23.25 -16.50
N LEU A 719 -5.20 -23.00 -16.62
CA LEU A 719 -4.60 -22.13 -17.63
C LEU A 719 -3.74 -22.99 -18.55
N ILE A 720 -4.15 -23.08 -19.80
CA ILE A 720 -3.38 -23.78 -20.82
C ILE A 720 -2.54 -22.71 -21.51
N VAL A 721 -1.22 -22.78 -21.29
CA VAL A 721 -0.25 -21.80 -21.78
C VAL A 721 0.45 -22.38 -23.00
N SER A 722 0.23 -21.80 -24.17
CA SER A 722 0.90 -22.15 -25.43
C SER A 722 1.86 -21.04 -25.83
N SER A 723 3.15 -21.36 -25.96
CA SER A 723 4.18 -20.44 -26.45
C SER A 723 4.32 -20.61 -27.95
N LEU A 724 3.86 -19.63 -28.72
CA LEU A 724 3.98 -19.63 -30.19
C LEU A 724 5.34 -19.07 -30.64
N LEU A 725 5.89 -18.12 -29.87
CA LEU A 725 7.24 -17.59 -30.05
C LEU A 725 7.91 -17.47 -28.68
N PRO A 726 9.23 -17.79 -28.58
CA PRO A 726 10.07 -18.40 -29.62
C PRO A 726 9.53 -19.74 -30.10
N LYS A 727 9.86 -20.14 -31.33
CA LYS A 727 9.41 -21.43 -31.90
C LYS A 727 9.93 -22.61 -31.08
N PRO A 728 9.27 -23.78 -31.04
CA PRO A 728 9.68 -24.95 -30.28
C PRO A 728 11.15 -25.36 -30.49
N SER A 729 11.68 -25.23 -31.71
CA SER A 729 13.08 -25.50 -32.02
C SER A 729 14.08 -24.58 -31.32
N ASN A 730 13.69 -23.36 -30.98
CA ASN A 730 14.52 -22.31 -30.36
C ASN A 730 14.04 -21.88 -28.98
N ARG A 731 13.29 -22.71 -28.25
CA ARG A 731 12.89 -22.36 -26.87
C ARG A 731 13.23 -23.43 -25.86
N GLU A 732 13.39 -22.99 -24.64
CA GLU A 732 13.40 -23.84 -23.44
C GLU A 732 12.32 -23.36 -22.48
N ILE A 733 11.76 -24.32 -21.73
CA ILE A 733 10.79 -24.07 -20.67
C ILE A 733 11.32 -24.75 -19.41
N THR A 734 11.50 -23.99 -18.34
CA THR A 734 11.93 -24.51 -17.06
C THR A 734 11.03 -24.03 -15.94
N THR A 735 10.89 -24.84 -14.91
CA THR A 735 10.08 -24.52 -13.73
C THR A 735 10.93 -24.68 -12.47
N SER A 736 10.86 -23.68 -11.59
CA SER A 736 11.48 -23.67 -10.27
C SER A 736 10.45 -23.39 -9.19
N GLY A 737 10.60 -23.97 -8.01
CA GLY A 737 9.67 -23.81 -6.89
C GLY A 737 9.91 -24.87 -5.82
N GLY A 738 8.97 -25.04 -4.88
CA GLY A 738 9.15 -25.94 -3.76
C GLY A 738 10.35 -25.56 -2.90
N ASN A 739 11.35 -26.41 -2.81
CA ASN A 739 12.58 -26.12 -2.04
C ASN A 739 13.39 -24.96 -2.62
N ASP A 740 13.27 -24.68 -3.92
CA ASP A 740 13.94 -23.59 -4.63
C ASP A 740 13.04 -22.34 -4.78
N ALA A 741 11.87 -22.35 -4.18
CA ALA A 741 11.03 -21.16 -4.08
C ALA A 741 11.83 -20.03 -3.43
N ASN A 742 11.59 -18.81 -3.90
CA ASN A 742 12.28 -17.61 -3.44
C ASN A 742 13.80 -17.59 -3.72
N THR A 743 14.28 -18.45 -4.61
CA THR A 743 15.67 -18.42 -5.10
C THR A 743 15.77 -17.44 -6.26
N VAL A 744 16.58 -16.40 -6.09
CA VAL A 744 16.86 -15.37 -7.07
C VAL A 744 18.25 -15.62 -7.63
N PHE A 745 18.34 -16.17 -8.83
CA PHE A 745 19.59 -16.51 -9.51
C PHE A 745 20.69 -17.10 -8.59
N GLY A 746 20.32 -18.17 -7.87
CA GLY A 746 21.25 -18.92 -7.02
C GLY A 746 21.29 -18.49 -5.54
N ARG A 747 20.65 -17.38 -5.16
CA ARG A 747 20.54 -16.95 -3.76
C ARG A 747 19.13 -17.13 -3.24
N LYS A 748 18.98 -17.89 -2.15
CA LYS A 748 17.68 -18.14 -1.51
C LYS A 748 17.38 -17.08 -0.46
N PHE A 749 16.13 -16.59 -0.46
CA PHE A 749 15.60 -15.64 0.53
C PHE A 749 14.47 -16.31 1.29
N GLN A 750 14.57 -16.32 2.62
CA GLN A 750 13.59 -16.99 3.48
C GLN A 750 12.24 -16.26 3.43
N ALA A 751 11.19 -16.98 3.01
CA ALA A 751 9.83 -16.46 3.07
C ALA A 751 9.35 -16.31 4.52
N PRO A 752 8.48 -15.31 4.80
CA PRO A 752 7.95 -15.06 6.15
C PRO A 752 6.99 -16.14 6.63
N ALA A 753 6.38 -16.88 5.72
CA ALA A 753 5.46 -17.97 6.01
C ALA A 753 5.49 -19.05 4.93
N ALA A 754 5.11 -20.27 5.29
CA ALA A 754 4.99 -21.40 4.36
C ALA A 754 3.60 -21.37 3.68
N LEU A 755 3.35 -20.34 2.89
CA LEU A 755 2.11 -20.13 2.15
C LEU A 755 2.40 -20.11 0.64
N PRO A 756 1.46 -20.56 -0.21
CA PRO A 756 1.65 -20.56 -1.67
C PRO A 756 2.02 -19.18 -2.23
N GLU A 757 1.40 -18.12 -1.70
CA GLU A 757 1.64 -16.72 -2.10
C GLU A 757 3.06 -16.25 -1.77
N ALA A 758 3.64 -16.78 -0.70
CA ALA A 758 4.99 -16.42 -0.27
C ALA A 758 6.08 -17.12 -1.06
N ALA A 759 5.78 -18.26 -1.69
CA ALA A 759 6.75 -19.14 -2.27
C ALA A 759 6.42 -19.57 -3.71
N GLY A 760 5.31 -20.25 -3.97
CA GLY A 760 4.81 -20.63 -5.29
C GLY A 760 5.80 -21.36 -6.23
N TRP A 761 5.46 -21.32 -7.50
CA TRP A 761 6.23 -21.90 -8.62
C TRP A 761 6.42 -20.82 -9.70
N ARG A 762 7.61 -20.74 -10.25
CA ARG A 762 7.95 -19.88 -11.38
C ARG A 762 8.30 -20.71 -12.60
N THR A 763 7.60 -20.49 -13.71
CA THR A 763 7.90 -21.11 -15.01
C THR A 763 8.40 -20.02 -15.95
N VAL A 764 9.51 -20.29 -16.62
CA VAL A 764 10.12 -19.37 -17.57
C VAL A 764 10.27 -19.99 -18.94
N ILE A 765 10.07 -19.16 -19.96
CA ILE A 765 10.28 -19.46 -21.37
C ILE A 765 11.42 -18.58 -21.86
N TYR A 766 12.44 -19.17 -22.48
CA TYR A 766 13.57 -18.41 -23.02
C TYR A 766 14.13 -19.01 -24.30
N PRO A 767 14.74 -18.20 -25.21
CA PRO A 767 15.36 -18.69 -26.43
C PRO A 767 16.67 -19.41 -26.14
N LYS A 768 16.95 -20.46 -26.91
CA LYS A 768 18.21 -21.22 -26.84
C LYS A 768 19.37 -20.45 -27.44
N VAL A 769 19.08 -19.67 -28.51
CA VAL A 769 20.08 -18.91 -29.25
C VAL A 769 20.07 -17.48 -28.76
N ALA A 770 21.26 -16.96 -28.45
CA ALA A 770 21.42 -15.57 -28.07
C ALA A 770 21.13 -14.65 -29.26
N SER A 771 20.33 -13.61 -29.01
CA SER A 771 19.94 -12.62 -30.01
C SER A 771 19.80 -11.25 -29.36
N ARG A 772 19.95 -10.17 -30.11
CA ARG A 772 19.58 -8.84 -29.63
C ARG A 772 18.07 -8.65 -29.60
N GLU A 773 17.37 -9.10 -30.60
CA GLU A 773 15.92 -8.95 -30.76
C GLU A 773 15.25 -10.30 -30.57
N ASP A 774 14.25 -10.33 -29.71
CA ASP A 774 13.41 -11.51 -29.47
C ASP A 774 11.94 -11.14 -29.38
N LEU A 775 11.13 -12.09 -29.86
CA LEU A 775 9.67 -12.03 -29.83
C LEU A 775 9.15 -13.15 -28.94
N PHE A 776 8.27 -12.82 -28.00
CA PHE A 776 7.56 -13.80 -27.20
C PHE A 776 6.05 -13.63 -27.42
N LEU A 777 5.43 -14.65 -27.97
CA LEU A 777 4.00 -14.69 -28.21
C LEU A 777 3.41 -15.86 -27.45
N THR A 778 2.59 -15.54 -26.46
CA THR A 778 2.02 -16.55 -25.55
C THR A 778 0.52 -16.43 -25.54
N VAL A 779 -0.17 -17.56 -25.74
CA VAL A 779 -1.63 -17.69 -25.68
C VAL A 779 -1.99 -18.46 -24.41
N MET A 780 -2.79 -17.85 -23.55
CA MET A 780 -3.19 -18.38 -22.26
C MET A 780 -4.71 -18.59 -22.25
N GLN A 781 -5.13 -19.85 -22.45
CA GLN A 781 -6.53 -20.22 -22.46
C GLN A 781 -7.01 -20.52 -21.05
N ILE A 782 -8.06 -19.79 -20.62
CA ILE A 782 -8.71 -19.98 -19.31
C ILE A 782 -9.80 -21.03 -19.50
N ALA A 783 -9.78 -22.11 -18.74
CA ALA A 783 -10.71 -23.21 -18.94
C ALA A 783 -11.02 -23.96 -17.64
N ASP A 784 -12.12 -24.72 -17.65
CA ASP A 784 -12.43 -25.72 -16.63
C ASP A 784 -11.36 -26.82 -16.59
N GLY A 785 -11.13 -27.40 -15.43
CA GLY A 785 -10.09 -28.44 -15.24
C GLY A 785 -10.18 -29.60 -16.25
N LYS A 786 -11.38 -29.97 -16.69
CA LYS A 786 -11.61 -31.06 -17.66
C LYS A 786 -11.82 -30.59 -19.09
N ALA A 787 -11.90 -29.30 -19.36
CA ALA A 787 -12.15 -28.81 -20.73
C ALA A 787 -10.96 -29.11 -21.66
N PRO A 788 -11.20 -29.54 -22.91
CA PRO A 788 -10.10 -29.72 -23.87
C PRO A 788 -9.51 -28.35 -24.27
N PRO A 789 -8.25 -28.30 -24.71
CA PRO A 789 -7.66 -27.09 -25.26
C PRO A 789 -8.41 -26.64 -26.50
N LEU A 790 -8.62 -25.34 -26.66
CA LEU A 790 -9.13 -24.76 -27.90
C LEU A 790 -8.01 -24.80 -28.96
N GLN A 791 -8.38 -25.12 -30.18
CA GLN A 791 -7.45 -25.08 -31.28
C GLN A 791 -6.87 -23.68 -31.44
N THR A 792 -5.54 -23.58 -31.49
CA THR A 792 -4.79 -22.33 -31.68
C THR A 792 -3.92 -22.47 -32.91
N GLU A 793 -3.99 -21.49 -33.81
CA GLU A 793 -3.20 -21.46 -35.04
C GLU A 793 -2.48 -20.12 -35.17
N GLN A 794 -1.21 -20.15 -35.55
CA GLN A 794 -0.44 -18.95 -35.89
C GLN A 794 -0.34 -18.85 -37.43
N LEU A 795 -0.86 -17.78 -37.95
CA LEU A 795 -0.78 -17.40 -39.35
C LEU A 795 0.20 -16.24 -39.50
N ASN A 796 1.16 -16.32 -40.36
CA ASN A 796 2.21 -15.30 -40.51
C ASN A 796 2.08 -14.57 -41.84
N SER A 797 2.32 -13.26 -41.79
CA SER A 797 2.64 -12.46 -42.96
C SER A 797 4.00 -11.74 -42.75
N GLN A 798 4.42 -10.95 -43.73
CA GLN A 798 5.65 -10.16 -43.59
C GLN A 798 5.51 -9.01 -42.61
N VAL A 799 4.32 -8.43 -42.45
CA VAL A 799 4.05 -7.21 -41.69
C VAL A 799 3.47 -7.51 -40.33
N ASN A 800 2.65 -8.55 -40.18
CA ASN A 800 1.91 -8.88 -38.97
C ASN A 800 2.07 -10.35 -38.56
N ILE A 801 1.75 -10.61 -37.33
CA ILE A 801 1.58 -11.93 -36.74
C ILE A 801 0.13 -12.08 -36.37
N VAL A 802 -0.51 -13.15 -36.82
CA VAL A 802 -1.93 -13.41 -36.63
C VAL A 802 -2.09 -14.66 -35.76
N VAL A 803 -2.94 -14.58 -34.74
CA VAL A 803 -3.34 -15.69 -33.89
C VAL A 803 -4.82 -15.96 -34.10
N ALA A 804 -5.17 -17.17 -34.46
CA ALA A 804 -6.54 -17.67 -34.45
C ALA A 804 -6.74 -18.61 -33.26
N VAL A 805 -7.77 -18.36 -32.44
CA VAL A 805 -8.16 -19.21 -31.30
C VAL A 805 -9.68 -19.24 -31.21
N ALA A 806 -10.28 -20.43 -31.19
CA ALA A 806 -11.71 -20.63 -31.29
C ALA A 806 -12.31 -19.90 -32.52
N ASP A 807 -13.21 -18.94 -32.32
CA ASP A 807 -13.81 -18.08 -33.36
C ASP A 807 -13.21 -16.66 -33.34
N ARG A 808 -12.05 -16.47 -32.73
CA ARG A 808 -11.36 -15.19 -32.62
C ARG A 808 -10.08 -15.18 -33.45
N ILE A 809 -9.82 -14.05 -34.09
CA ILE A 809 -8.56 -13.76 -34.77
C ILE A 809 -8.01 -12.45 -34.21
N VAL A 810 -6.75 -12.44 -33.83
CA VAL A 810 -6.03 -11.23 -33.42
C VAL A 810 -4.79 -11.07 -34.27
N SER A 811 -4.61 -9.88 -34.83
CA SER A 811 -3.43 -9.52 -35.63
C SER A 811 -2.62 -8.44 -34.92
N PHE A 812 -1.32 -8.63 -34.76
CA PHE A 812 -0.38 -7.67 -34.18
C PHE A 812 0.66 -7.25 -35.22
N SER A 813 1.17 -6.03 -35.14
CA SER A 813 2.39 -5.65 -35.87
C SER A 813 3.56 -6.54 -35.42
N ARG A 814 4.33 -7.03 -36.39
CA ARG A 814 5.49 -7.89 -36.10
C ARG A 814 6.57 -7.17 -35.29
N ASN A 815 6.72 -5.88 -35.50
CA ASN A 815 7.68 -5.03 -34.78
C ASN A 815 6.96 -4.05 -33.84
N THR A 816 7.68 -3.12 -33.22
CA THR A 816 7.12 -2.13 -32.29
C THR A 816 6.32 -1.03 -32.97
N ALA A 817 6.49 -0.83 -34.30
CA ALA A 817 5.87 0.25 -35.04
C ALA A 817 4.39 0.00 -35.36
N THR A 818 3.63 1.06 -35.52
CA THR A 818 2.26 1.01 -36.06
C THR A 818 2.25 0.63 -37.54
N ILE A 819 1.26 -0.16 -37.94
CA ILE A 819 1.04 -0.55 -39.35
C ILE A 819 0.41 0.64 -40.06
N LYS A 820 1.09 1.11 -41.13
CA LYS A 820 0.70 2.27 -41.97
C LYS A 820 0.41 1.90 -43.42
N SER A 821 0.71 0.66 -43.83
CA SER A 821 0.56 0.15 -45.17
C SER A 821 -0.48 -0.96 -45.23
N ALA A 822 -0.89 -1.27 -46.45
CA ALA A 822 -1.78 -2.40 -46.69
C ALA A 822 -1.14 -3.72 -46.26
N MET A 823 -1.97 -4.61 -45.70
CA MET A 823 -1.58 -5.95 -45.27
C MET A 823 -2.59 -6.99 -45.73
N GLU A 824 -2.13 -8.22 -45.89
CA GLU A 824 -2.98 -9.35 -46.16
C GLU A 824 -3.44 -10.00 -44.85
N LEU A 825 -4.70 -10.43 -44.84
CA LEU A 825 -5.30 -11.19 -43.77
C LEU A 825 -5.97 -12.43 -44.33
N LYS A 826 -5.54 -13.60 -43.86
CA LYS A 826 -6.18 -14.87 -44.14
C LYS A 826 -7.08 -15.28 -43.02
N VAL A 827 -8.37 -15.45 -43.25
CA VAL A 827 -9.35 -15.96 -42.30
C VAL A 827 -9.57 -17.45 -42.59
N PRO A 828 -9.30 -18.35 -41.64
CA PRO A 828 -9.37 -19.78 -41.85
C PRO A 828 -10.75 -20.28 -42.26
N SER A 829 -10.82 -21.41 -42.95
CA SER A 829 -12.06 -22.05 -43.37
C SER A 829 -12.68 -23.02 -42.37
N SER A 830 -12.04 -23.20 -41.21
CA SER A 830 -12.52 -24.12 -40.19
C SER A 830 -13.82 -23.68 -39.51
N ARG A 831 -14.21 -22.43 -39.68
CA ARG A 831 -15.49 -21.84 -39.26
C ARG A 831 -16.05 -20.93 -40.33
N GLN A 832 -17.38 -20.74 -40.34
CA GLN A 832 -18.04 -19.88 -41.28
C GLN A 832 -17.74 -18.39 -41.04
N GLN A 833 -17.55 -18.00 -39.76
CA GLN A 833 -17.40 -16.61 -39.34
C GLN A 833 -16.43 -16.48 -38.18
N TYR A 834 -15.67 -15.38 -38.14
CA TYR A 834 -14.73 -15.02 -37.10
C TYR A 834 -14.90 -13.59 -36.65
N HIS A 835 -14.68 -13.38 -35.35
CA HIS A 835 -14.47 -12.06 -34.76
C HIS A 835 -12.99 -11.69 -34.88
N VAL A 836 -12.72 -10.66 -35.68
CA VAL A 836 -11.36 -10.26 -36.03
C VAL A 836 -10.99 -8.96 -35.34
N LEU A 837 -9.91 -8.97 -34.61
CA LEU A 837 -9.30 -7.79 -34.00
C LEU A 837 -7.95 -7.52 -34.66
N LEU A 838 -7.83 -6.42 -35.34
CA LEU A 838 -6.58 -5.93 -35.92
C LEU A 838 -5.98 -4.90 -34.99
N CYS A 839 -4.79 -5.16 -34.49
CA CYS A 839 -4.08 -4.30 -33.53
C CYS A 839 -2.91 -3.58 -34.22
N ASP A 840 -2.39 -2.56 -33.54
CA ASP A 840 -1.23 -1.77 -33.95
C ASP A 840 -1.45 -0.98 -35.26
N LEU A 841 -2.68 -0.65 -35.61
CA LEU A 841 -2.99 0.15 -36.79
C LEU A 841 -2.82 1.65 -36.53
N GLU A 842 -2.39 2.39 -37.53
CA GLU A 842 -2.35 3.85 -37.49
C GLU A 842 -3.77 4.43 -37.37
N THR A 843 -3.90 5.50 -36.62
CA THR A 843 -5.15 6.26 -36.45
C THR A 843 -5.66 6.74 -37.79
N GLY A 844 -6.95 6.57 -38.07
CA GLY A 844 -7.58 7.06 -39.30
C GLY A 844 -8.51 6.04 -39.93
N LYS A 845 -8.86 6.30 -41.20
CA LYS A 845 -9.77 5.45 -41.98
C LYS A 845 -9.04 4.21 -42.47
N TRP A 846 -9.69 3.08 -42.37
CA TRP A 846 -9.22 1.79 -42.88
C TRP A 846 -10.34 1.07 -43.63
N SER A 847 -9.96 0.27 -44.61
CA SER A 847 -10.88 -0.61 -45.33
C SER A 847 -10.41 -2.06 -45.31
N ILE A 848 -11.35 -2.98 -45.20
CA ILE A 848 -11.14 -4.42 -45.33
C ILE A 848 -11.90 -4.87 -46.57
N LYS A 849 -11.17 -5.37 -47.59
CA LYS A 849 -11.74 -5.83 -48.84
C LYS A 849 -11.38 -7.28 -49.07
N GLU A 850 -12.35 -8.11 -49.43
CA GLU A 850 -12.09 -9.49 -49.83
C GLU A 850 -11.34 -9.51 -51.19
N LYS A 851 -10.32 -10.35 -51.34
CA LYS A 851 -9.57 -10.48 -52.60
C LYS A 851 -10.43 -10.91 -53.76
N SER A 852 -11.52 -11.63 -53.53
CA SER A 852 -12.52 -11.97 -54.53
C SER A 852 -13.27 -10.75 -55.11
N GLY A 853 -13.11 -9.59 -54.51
CA GLY A 853 -13.79 -8.36 -54.92
C GLY A 853 -15.18 -8.17 -54.31
N LYS A 854 -15.69 -9.16 -53.57
CA LYS A 854 -16.96 -9.10 -52.85
C LYS A 854 -16.75 -8.50 -51.46
N GLY A 855 -17.59 -7.58 -51.08
CA GLY A 855 -17.60 -7.00 -49.74
C GLY A 855 -16.50 -5.95 -49.47
N LEU A 856 -16.90 -4.82 -48.96
CA LEU A 856 -16.03 -3.76 -48.45
C LEU A 856 -16.52 -3.34 -47.07
N PHE A 857 -15.65 -3.43 -46.07
CA PHE A 857 -15.90 -2.92 -44.74
C PHE A 857 -14.99 -1.72 -44.49
N ASN A 858 -15.59 -0.58 -44.13
CA ASN A 858 -14.86 0.62 -43.78
C ASN A 858 -15.00 0.91 -42.28
N ALA A 859 -13.91 1.24 -41.61
CA ALA A 859 -13.89 1.60 -40.20
C ALA A 859 -12.89 2.71 -39.91
N VAL A 860 -12.97 3.25 -38.71
CA VAL A 860 -12.05 4.29 -38.24
C VAL A 860 -11.32 3.76 -37.02
N VAL A 861 -10.00 3.71 -37.09
CA VAL A 861 -9.12 3.49 -35.92
C VAL A 861 -9.07 4.79 -35.15
N LYS A 862 -9.57 4.76 -33.92
CA LYS A 862 -9.61 5.94 -33.02
C LYS A 862 -8.20 6.31 -32.54
N PRO A 863 -7.95 7.59 -32.21
CA PRO A 863 -6.76 7.97 -31.46
C PRO A 863 -6.61 7.11 -30.18
N ASP A 864 -5.39 6.75 -29.83
CA ASP A 864 -5.03 5.92 -28.67
C ASP A 864 -5.60 4.49 -28.65
N ALA A 865 -6.43 4.08 -29.62
CA ALA A 865 -6.97 2.72 -29.71
C ALA A 865 -6.01 1.77 -30.41
N GLY A 866 -5.55 2.14 -31.62
CA GLY A 866 -4.67 1.32 -32.45
C GLY A 866 -5.34 0.03 -32.92
N THR A 867 -6.66 -0.10 -32.80
CA THR A 867 -7.41 -1.32 -33.13
C THR A 867 -8.55 -1.09 -34.08
N LEU A 868 -8.87 -2.16 -34.84
CA LEU A 868 -10.08 -2.27 -35.66
C LEU A 868 -10.72 -3.63 -35.45
N PHE A 869 -12.00 -3.63 -35.10
CA PHE A 869 -12.78 -4.85 -34.92
C PHE A 869 -13.74 -5.06 -36.08
N ALA A 870 -13.80 -6.28 -36.60
CA ALA A 870 -14.72 -6.68 -37.66
C ALA A 870 -15.19 -8.13 -37.47
N ILE A 871 -16.34 -8.47 -38.05
CA ILE A 871 -16.81 -9.84 -38.17
C ILE A 871 -16.65 -10.23 -39.63
N LEU A 872 -15.79 -11.22 -39.90
CA LEU A 872 -15.44 -11.65 -41.24
C LEU A 872 -15.76 -13.11 -41.48
N GLN A 873 -16.15 -13.46 -42.71
CA GLN A 873 -16.28 -14.85 -43.17
C GLN A 873 -14.89 -15.44 -43.49
N SER A 874 -14.83 -16.76 -43.69
CA SER A 874 -13.61 -17.41 -44.19
C SER A 874 -13.23 -16.83 -45.55
N GLY A 875 -11.94 -16.54 -45.79
CA GLY A 875 -11.48 -15.93 -47.04
C GLY A 875 -10.16 -15.21 -46.89
N GLU A 876 -9.72 -14.61 -47.99
CA GLU A 876 -8.52 -13.78 -48.03
C GLU A 876 -8.91 -12.32 -48.21
N TYR A 877 -8.34 -11.46 -47.41
CA TYR A 877 -8.67 -10.03 -47.35
C TYR A 877 -7.42 -9.17 -47.48
N ILE A 878 -7.64 -7.98 -48.02
CA ILE A 878 -6.66 -6.88 -48.02
C ILE A 878 -7.20 -5.84 -47.03
N VAL A 879 -6.41 -5.52 -46.02
CA VAL A 879 -6.66 -4.44 -45.08
C VAL A 879 -5.76 -3.29 -45.45
N SER A 880 -6.35 -2.14 -45.79
CA SER A 880 -5.59 -0.98 -46.28
C SER A 880 -6.04 0.32 -45.63
N PRO A 881 -5.09 1.26 -45.41
CA PRO A 881 -5.46 2.61 -44.97
C PRO A 881 -6.28 3.31 -46.06
N GLY A 882 -7.32 4.03 -45.61
CA GLY A 882 -8.10 4.91 -46.52
C GLY A 882 -7.38 6.24 -46.71
N ASN A 883 -7.88 7.06 -47.69
CA ASN A 883 -7.40 8.42 -47.82
C ASN A 883 -7.73 9.22 -46.56
N ASN A 884 -6.72 9.41 -45.69
CA ASN A 884 -6.82 10.25 -44.51
C ASN A 884 -6.51 11.70 -44.92
N PRO A 885 -7.41 12.68 -44.74
CA PRO A 885 -6.97 14.06 -44.75
C PRO A 885 -5.96 14.23 -43.59
N ALA A 886 -4.87 14.92 -43.86
CA ALA A 886 -3.86 15.25 -42.85
C ALA A 886 -4.58 15.85 -41.62
N LEU A 887 -4.47 15.19 -40.46
CA LEU A 887 -4.91 15.80 -39.21
C LEU A 887 -4.01 17.01 -38.95
N PRO A 888 -4.54 18.17 -38.61
CA PRO A 888 -3.69 19.29 -38.19
C PRO A 888 -2.87 18.83 -36.97
N GLU A 889 -1.57 19.09 -37.01
CA GLU A 889 -0.67 18.92 -35.86
C GLU A 889 -1.21 19.77 -34.70
N GLN A 890 -1.56 19.09 -33.59
CA GLN A 890 -1.87 19.76 -32.32
C GLN A 890 -0.67 19.70 -31.39
#